data_d7358fd60fb5c20be0fb142047c77ad4
#
_entry.id   d7358fd60fb5c20be0fb142047c77ad4
#
_cell.length_a   1.000
_cell.length_b   1.000
_cell.length_c   1.000
_cell.angle_alpha   90.00
_cell.angle_beta   90.00
_cell.angle_gamma   90.00
#
_symmetry.space_group_name_H-M   'P 1'
#
loop_
_entity.id
_entity.type
_entity.pdbx_description
1 polymer ?
#
loop_
_entity_poly.entity_id
_entity_poly.type
_entity_poly.pdbx_seq_one_letter_code
_entity_poly.pdbx_strand_id
1 'polypeptide(L)'
;MKKKKMRIHFIIGWLLVVAAAIFLFPDRNIALQSERPHLGQVSTRTIVAPINFEVPKSEQEIEAEKTRAAEKVNAIFGFNSDETNRVSEDLKSFLHKLAQYGSLQSQINQLNASGDGDSTLQPKVVQASRIYEVLKQRISTSAIKPLSQNSKARDSLLSVFNRMLQMGVSNTFIASTETAAQLYRDNYNLQDFKYIIYNKPNITLIKDNEKSTVEVSTIQPLRRRIDEAFAQLQMSFPNEQGLLSAFYETLFVFMMPNVFYLEKETVASREDARNKVTLIKGMVPRGMEIVAQGAPITKEILEKIDALQRAQQKEENSKTFTAIYGNALVFTIIITFFFLFLFSSPSRGMFKTARQLWSLIALALLQLVAFWGVHHLSGSISSADISIIPENLDFMWLYPVAFAPVTATVLYDRRLGIAFSVFSSMIFGILNGYDLAAMVCAFSVTFAATYPIARMRYRVQFVWGIIVGVLAMAAAISVMYLLRNRLSLEAFYQNLIAGSANIVLCYALASVALIHLMERIFGITTVLTLMEMSDFNRPALKRISEYAPGTFHHSIQVSNLAEHVAESIGANSLLVRVMALYHDIGKTMRPEYFTENQKQGVNPHNNIDPLQSVKIIIGHVEQGANLASEYNIPSLVAAGIREHHGSSIIQYFYHKALENAKETGEEVKVEDYSYKGPKPQSKETAILMLADIIEATSRSMTDTSPEALSAMIHKTIESRFTEGQFNECNLSIKELSKLERAFMDSLDGTYHTRVKYPGQK
;
A
#
# COMPACT_ATOMS: atom_id res chain seq x y z
N MET A 1 21.59 10.63 31.93
CA MET A 1 21.92 10.04 30.60
C MET A 1 21.01 8.88 30.20
N LYS A 2 20.72 7.89 31.05
CA LYS A 2 19.83 6.73 30.73
C LYS A 2 18.40 7.14 30.29
N LYS A 3 17.75 8.14 30.93
CA LYS A 3 16.41 8.61 30.56
C LYS A 3 16.33 9.25 29.15
N LYS A 4 17.36 9.99 28.72
CA LYS A 4 17.43 10.63 27.39
C LYS A 4 17.57 9.59 26.29
N LYS A 5 18.41 8.56 26.48
CA LYS A 5 18.54 7.43 25.53
C LYS A 5 17.23 6.65 25.36
N MET A 6 16.50 6.38 26.45
CA MET A 6 15.22 5.67 26.42
C MET A 6 14.17 6.42 25.60
N ARG A 7 14.09 7.76 25.71
CA ARG A 7 13.17 8.58 24.90
C ARG A 7 13.47 8.50 23.41
N ILE A 8 14.75 8.42 23.02
CA ILE A 8 15.15 8.27 21.62
C ILE A 8 14.65 6.92 21.06
N HIS A 9 14.89 5.82 21.78
CA HIS A 9 14.38 4.51 21.36
C HIS A 9 12.86 4.47 21.24
N PHE A 10 12.15 5.17 22.13
CA PHE A 10 10.69 5.29 22.09
C PHE A 10 10.22 6.02 20.84
N ILE A 11 10.81 7.16 20.48
CA ILE A 11 10.48 7.94 19.27
C ILE A 11 10.78 7.12 18.00
N ILE A 12 11.94 6.46 17.95
CA ILE A 12 12.30 5.61 16.81
C ILE A 12 11.30 4.46 16.65
N GLY A 13 10.94 3.80 17.75
CA GLY A 13 9.95 2.71 17.72
C GLY A 13 8.58 3.18 17.28
N TRP A 14 8.12 4.32 17.76
CA TRP A 14 6.87 4.95 17.33
C TRP A 14 6.89 5.24 15.82
N LEU A 15 7.94 5.89 15.32
CA LEU A 15 8.12 6.18 13.90
C LEU A 15 8.08 4.89 13.03
N LEU A 16 8.75 3.82 13.48
CA LEU A 16 8.77 2.55 12.76
C LEU A 16 7.39 1.91 12.67
N VAL A 17 6.62 1.89 13.77
CA VAL A 17 5.27 1.29 13.78
C VAL A 17 4.30 2.12 12.93
N VAL A 18 4.38 3.46 13.00
CA VAL A 18 3.57 4.36 12.16
C VAL A 18 3.91 4.17 10.69
N ALA A 19 5.20 4.17 10.33
CA ALA A 19 5.64 3.96 8.96
C ALA A 19 5.21 2.59 8.43
N ALA A 20 5.34 1.53 9.24
CA ALA A 20 4.89 0.19 8.88
C ALA A 20 3.37 0.14 8.64
N ALA A 21 2.55 0.76 9.51
CA ALA A 21 1.10 0.76 9.35
C ALA A 21 0.67 1.49 8.07
N ILE A 22 1.28 2.64 7.76
CA ILE A 22 0.99 3.41 6.54
C ILE A 22 1.45 2.65 5.28
N PHE A 23 2.62 2.01 5.33
CA PHE A 23 3.18 1.27 4.20
C PHE A 23 2.42 -0.03 3.92
N LEU A 24 2.04 -0.77 4.95
CA LEU A 24 1.34 -2.05 4.82
C LEU A 24 -0.12 -1.88 4.40
N PHE A 25 -0.77 -0.76 4.76
CA PHE A 25 -2.18 -0.51 4.49
C PHE A 25 -2.39 0.84 3.78
N PRO A 26 -1.84 1.02 2.56
CA PRO A 26 -1.94 2.28 1.82
C PRO A 26 -3.37 2.53 1.31
N ASP A 27 -4.12 1.48 0.98
CA ASP A 27 -5.39 1.55 0.27
C ASP A 27 -6.59 1.14 1.11
N ARG A 28 -7.70 1.85 0.82
CA ARG A 28 -9.03 1.57 1.36
C ARG A 28 -9.81 0.55 0.51
N ASN A 29 -9.18 -0.09 -0.46
CA ASN A 29 -9.82 -1.02 -1.39
C ASN A 29 -10.28 -2.32 -0.71
N ILE A 30 -11.06 -2.16 0.35
CA ILE A 30 -11.79 -3.24 0.98
C ILE A 30 -13.25 -3.00 0.70
N ALA A 31 -13.83 -3.92 0.01
CA ALA A 31 -15.24 -4.06 -0.26
C ALA A 31 -15.79 -3.20 -1.40
N LEU A 32 -15.71 -3.76 -2.55
CA LEU A 32 -16.82 -3.92 -3.50
C LEU A 32 -16.30 -4.74 -4.68
N GLN A 33 -15.61 -5.86 -4.43
CA GLN A 33 -15.66 -6.97 -5.39
C GLN A 33 -17.04 -7.62 -5.24
N SER A 34 -18.08 -6.85 -5.60
CA SER A 34 -19.33 -7.46 -6.00
C SER A 34 -19.00 -8.30 -7.23
N GLU A 35 -19.28 -9.60 -7.20
CA GLU A 35 -19.16 -10.51 -8.32
C GLU A 35 -19.56 -9.79 -9.60
N ARG A 36 -18.64 -9.77 -10.58
CA ARG A 36 -18.91 -9.18 -11.89
C ARG A 36 -19.99 -10.04 -12.54
N PRO A 37 -21.17 -9.52 -12.78
CA PRO A 37 -22.22 -10.33 -13.38
C PRO A 37 -21.83 -10.72 -14.80
N HIS A 38 -22.17 -11.94 -15.20
CA HIS A 38 -21.91 -12.47 -16.54
C HIS A 38 -23.06 -12.21 -17.49
N LEU A 39 -22.75 -12.12 -18.77
CA LEU A 39 -23.76 -11.97 -19.82
C LEU A 39 -24.76 -13.14 -19.78
N GLY A 40 -26.06 -12.84 -19.74
CA GLY A 40 -27.13 -13.84 -19.66
C GLY A 40 -27.46 -14.31 -18.24
N GLN A 41 -26.69 -13.93 -17.22
CA GLN A 41 -27.01 -14.22 -15.83
C GLN A 41 -28.23 -13.42 -15.36
N VAL A 42 -29.04 -14.01 -14.48
CA VAL A 42 -30.16 -13.32 -13.85
C VAL A 42 -29.66 -12.50 -12.66
N SER A 43 -30.01 -11.23 -12.59
CA SER A 43 -29.58 -10.36 -11.48
C SER A 43 -30.21 -10.81 -10.17
N THR A 44 -29.37 -11.06 -9.16
CA THR A 44 -29.81 -11.45 -7.81
C THR A 44 -30.33 -10.27 -6.98
N ARG A 45 -30.06 -9.03 -7.42
CA ARG A 45 -30.45 -7.78 -6.75
C ARG A 45 -30.72 -6.67 -7.76
N THR A 46 -31.51 -5.68 -7.36
CA THR A 46 -31.65 -4.43 -8.13
C THR A 46 -30.37 -3.61 -8.01
N ILE A 47 -29.78 -3.20 -9.14
CA ILE A 47 -28.62 -2.32 -9.21
C ILE A 47 -29.07 -0.93 -9.65
N VAL A 48 -28.86 0.05 -8.78
CA VAL A 48 -29.19 1.47 -9.01
C VAL A 48 -27.89 2.27 -9.06
N ALA A 49 -27.82 3.25 -9.94
CA ALA A 49 -26.66 4.13 -10.08
C ALA A 49 -26.46 5.00 -8.80
N PRO A 50 -25.38 4.82 -8.01
CA PRO A 50 -25.14 5.63 -6.82
C PRO A 50 -24.55 7.00 -7.13
N ILE A 51 -23.99 7.17 -8.34
CA ILE A 51 -23.35 8.39 -8.86
C ILE A 51 -23.78 8.65 -10.30
N ASN A 52 -23.58 9.88 -10.78
CA ASN A 52 -23.68 10.17 -12.21
C ASN A 52 -22.45 9.62 -12.93
N PHE A 53 -22.64 8.91 -14.03
CA PHE A 53 -21.50 8.41 -14.81
C PHE A 53 -21.81 8.34 -16.30
N GLU A 54 -20.73 8.39 -17.09
CA GLU A 54 -20.78 8.30 -18.55
C GLU A 54 -20.52 6.87 -18.99
N VAL A 55 -21.29 6.41 -19.99
CA VAL A 55 -21.08 5.12 -20.64
C VAL A 55 -20.22 5.35 -21.88
N PRO A 56 -18.96 4.93 -21.94
CA PRO A 56 -18.10 5.11 -23.09
C PRO A 56 -18.53 4.19 -24.24
N LYS A 57 -18.33 4.65 -25.48
CA LYS A 57 -18.42 3.80 -26.67
C LYS A 57 -17.21 2.87 -26.74
N SER A 58 -17.36 1.72 -27.36
CA SER A 58 -16.23 0.84 -27.66
C SER A 58 -15.30 1.47 -28.72
N GLU A 59 -14.04 1.08 -28.74
CA GLU A 59 -13.09 1.57 -29.77
C GLU A 59 -13.57 1.30 -31.18
N GLN A 60 -14.21 0.15 -31.41
CA GLN A 60 -14.79 -0.20 -32.70
C GLN A 60 -15.94 0.73 -33.11
N GLU A 61 -16.83 1.09 -32.17
CA GLU A 61 -17.92 2.03 -32.39
C GLU A 61 -17.40 3.44 -32.68
N ILE A 62 -16.41 3.89 -31.91
CA ILE A 62 -15.79 5.20 -32.11
C ILE A 62 -15.15 5.29 -33.49
N GLU A 63 -14.36 4.29 -33.90
CA GLU A 63 -13.68 4.29 -35.18
C GLU A 63 -14.65 4.17 -36.36
N ALA A 64 -15.72 3.37 -36.22
CA ALA A 64 -16.79 3.30 -37.20
C ALA A 64 -17.51 4.66 -37.35
N GLU A 65 -17.82 5.33 -36.26
CA GLU A 65 -18.45 6.66 -36.32
C GLU A 65 -17.52 7.73 -36.88
N LYS A 66 -16.24 7.73 -36.51
CA LYS A 66 -15.23 8.63 -37.07
C LYS A 66 -15.09 8.46 -38.57
N THR A 67 -15.08 7.22 -39.03
CA THR A 67 -15.03 6.90 -40.46
C THR A 67 -16.29 7.42 -41.18
N ARG A 68 -17.47 7.15 -40.64
CA ARG A 68 -18.74 7.66 -41.18
C ARG A 68 -18.79 9.19 -41.16
N ALA A 69 -18.30 9.83 -40.13
CA ALA A 69 -18.23 11.30 -40.03
C ALA A 69 -17.32 11.89 -41.10
N ALA A 70 -16.14 11.31 -41.32
CA ALA A 70 -15.20 11.74 -42.36
C ALA A 70 -15.78 11.49 -43.78
N GLU A 71 -16.46 10.37 -43.97
CA GLU A 71 -17.13 10.06 -45.23
C GLU A 71 -18.26 11.04 -45.58
N LYS A 72 -18.91 11.65 -44.61
CA LYS A 72 -19.95 12.68 -44.86
C LYS A 72 -19.39 13.98 -45.39
N VAL A 73 -18.11 14.31 -45.17
CA VAL A 73 -17.47 15.53 -45.64
C VAL A 73 -17.28 15.50 -47.15
N ASN A 74 -17.77 16.52 -47.86
CA ASN A 74 -17.62 16.67 -49.31
C ASN A 74 -16.17 17.06 -49.65
N ALA A 75 -15.72 16.66 -50.85
CA ALA A 75 -14.48 17.16 -51.43
C ALA A 75 -14.57 18.68 -51.63
N ILE A 76 -13.52 19.42 -51.33
CA ILE A 76 -13.49 20.87 -51.36
C ILE A 76 -12.70 21.32 -52.58
N PHE A 77 -13.30 22.21 -53.39
CA PHE A 77 -12.67 22.82 -54.52
C PHE A 77 -12.65 24.35 -54.32
N GLY A 78 -11.58 25.00 -54.78
CA GLY A 78 -11.46 26.45 -54.80
C GLY A 78 -11.72 26.98 -56.21
N PHE A 79 -12.55 27.98 -56.36
CA PHE A 79 -12.75 28.73 -57.59
C PHE A 79 -11.85 29.97 -57.53
N ASN A 80 -10.99 30.12 -58.55
CA ASN A 80 -10.06 31.25 -58.64
C ASN A 80 -10.69 32.34 -59.52
N SER A 81 -11.31 33.35 -58.91
CA SER A 81 -11.91 34.51 -59.59
C SER A 81 -10.88 35.38 -60.32
N ASP A 82 -9.67 35.52 -59.75
CA ASP A 82 -8.58 36.33 -60.37
C ASP A 82 -8.11 35.67 -61.67
N GLU A 83 -7.89 34.35 -61.65
CA GLU A 83 -7.50 33.61 -62.84
C GLU A 83 -8.61 33.65 -63.92
N THR A 84 -9.86 33.54 -63.48
CA THR A 84 -11.05 33.69 -64.39
C THR A 84 -11.03 35.02 -65.10
N ASN A 85 -10.83 36.12 -64.39
CA ASN A 85 -10.77 37.49 -64.94
C ASN A 85 -9.56 37.64 -65.84
N ARG A 86 -8.39 37.15 -65.44
CA ARG A 86 -7.14 37.27 -66.23
C ARG A 86 -7.27 36.55 -67.56
N VAL A 87 -7.78 35.33 -67.56
CA VAL A 87 -7.96 34.53 -68.80
C VAL A 87 -9.02 35.17 -69.72
N SER A 88 -10.12 35.71 -69.17
CA SER A 88 -11.15 36.42 -69.93
C SER A 88 -10.62 37.64 -70.58
N GLU A 89 -9.85 38.51 -69.88
CA GLU A 89 -9.24 39.77 -70.43
C GLU A 89 -8.12 39.41 -71.42
N ASP A 90 -7.38 38.32 -71.28
CA ASP A 90 -6.36 37.91 -72.27
C ASP A 90 -7.02 37.56 -73.60
N LEU A 91 -8.10 36.79 -73.62
CA LEU A 91 -8.88 36.46 -74.79
C LEU A 91 -9.50 37.73 -75.39
N LYS A 92 -10.11 38.62 -74.60
CA LYS A 92 -10.73 39.88 -75.06
C LYS A 92 -9.73 40.82 -75.73
N SER A 93 -8.54 40.95 -75.13
CA SER A 93 -7.43 41.71 -75.71
C SER A 93 -6.95 41.13 -77.05
N PHE A 94 -6.86 39.81 -77.12
CA PHE A 94 -6.52 39.10 -78.35
C PHE A 94 -7.56 39.27 -79.44
N LEU A 95 -8.83 39.16 -79.15
CA LEU A 95 -9.94 39.35 -80.08
C LEU A 95 -10.03 40.81 -80.56
N HIS A 96 -9.67 41.74 -79.69
CA HIS A 96 -9.55 43.15 -80.08
C HIS A 96 -8.45 43.40 -81.13
N LYS A 97 -7.28 42.76 -80.95
CA LYS A 97 -6.19 42.81 -81.97
C LYS A 97 -6.60 42.16 -83.27
N LEU A 98 -7.39 41.04 -83.21
CA LEU A 98 -7.95 40.45 -84.43
C LEU A 98 -8.91 41.42 -85.15
N ALA A 99 -9.77 42.11 -84.41
CA ALA A 99 -10.64 43.14 -84.99
C ALA A 99 -9.91 44.27 -85.63
N GLN A 100 -8.86 44.79 -85.00
CA GLN A 100 -7.96 45.81 -85.51
C GLN A 100 -7.30 45.37 -86.81
N TYR A 101 -6.77 44.10 -86.80
CA TYR A 101 -6.14 43.56 -88.03
C TYR A 101 -7.17 43.42 -89.16
N GLY A 102 -8.37 42.88 -88.90
CA GLY A 102 -9.44 42.81 -89.92
C GLY A 102 -9.87 44.12 -90.50
N SER A 103 -10.01 45.12 -89.63
CA SER A 103 -10.31 46.49 -90.09
C SER A 103 -9.22 47.10 -90.96
N LEU A 104 -7.94 46.92 -90.54
CA LEU A 104 -6.81 47.43 -91.34
C LEU A 104 -6.74 46.69 -92.68
N GLN A 105 -6.91 45.36 -92.72
CA GLN A 105 -6.95 44.62 -93.96
C GLN A 105 -8.09 45.08 -94.91
N SER A 106 -9.30 45.37 -94.37
CA SER A 106 -10.40 45.89 -95.19
C SER A 106 -10.09 47.26 -95.75
N GLN A 107 -9.46 48.12 -94.96
CA GLN A 107 -9.01 49.45 -95.42
C GLN A 107 -7.87 49.34 -96.46
N ILE A 108 -6.91 48.45 -96.29
CA ILE A 108 -5.85 48.18 -97.25
C ILE A 108 -6.43 47.69 -98.58
N ASN A 109 -7.41 46.73 -98.52
CA ASN A 109 -8.06 46.23 -99.72
C ASN A 109 -8.91 47.32 -100.46
N GLN A 110 -9.53 48.19 -99.70
CA GLN A 110 -10.27 49.34 -100.30
C GLN A 110 -9.29 50.35 -100.96
N LEU A 111 -8.21 50.67 -100.31
CA LEU A 111 -7.22 51.59 -100.85
C LEU A 111 -6.50 51.01 -102.13
N ASN A 112 -6.23 49.67 -102.07
CA ASN A 112 -5.69 49.01 -103.26
C ASN A 112 -6.67 49.00 -104.43
N ALA A 113 -7.99 48.93 -104.20
CA ALA A 113 -9.04 48.93 -105.23
C ALA A 113 -9.37 50.29 -105.82
N SER A 114 -9.12 51.37 -104.99
CA SER A 114 -9.38 52.79 -105.46
C SER A 114 -8.19 53.39 -106.20
N GLY A 115 -7.02 52.78 -106.24
CA GLY A 115 -5.88 53.32 -106.96
C GLY A 115 -5.24 54.58 -106.37
N ASP A 116 -5.70 55.06 -105.22
CA ASP A 116 -5.36 56.37 -104.61
C ASP A 116 -4.53 56.18 -103.32
N GLY A 117 -3.28 55.67 -103.45
CA GLY A 117 -2.84 55.31 -102.19
C GLY A 117 -1.41 55.21 -101.71
N ASP A 118 -0.43 55.83 -102.31
CA ASP A 118 0.93 55.48 -101.93
C ASP A 118 1.37 56.09 -100.55
N SER A 119 0.84 57.19 -100.04
CA SER A 119 1.28 57.82 -98.77
C SER A 119 0.51 57.33 -97.56
N THR A 120 -0.69 56.88 -97.67
CA THR A 120 -1.54 56.35 -96.54
C THR A 120 -1.60 54.81 -96.43
N LEU A 121 -1.16 54.10 -97.46
CA LEU A 121 -1.16 52.64 -97.58
C LEU A 121 0.00 52.04 -96.76
N GLN A 122 1.20 52.50 -96.92
CA GLN A 122 2.41 51.94 -96.28
C GLN A 122 2.32 51.95 -94.74
N PRO A 123 1.88 52.99 -94.01
CA PRO A 123 1.73 52.95 -92.55
C PRO A 123 0.73 51.90 -92.12
N LYS A 124 -0.38 51.71 -92.81
CA LYS A 124 -1.38 50.67 -92.49
C LYS A 124 -0.91 49.24 -92.72
N VAL A 125 -0.18 49.02 -93.81
CA VAL A 125 0.47 47.73 -94.11
C VAL A 125 1.48 47.36 -93.01
N VAL A 126 2.33 48.35 -92.61
CA VAL A 126 3.31 48.13 -91.50
C VAL A 126 2.56 47.83 -90.18
N GLN A 127 1.48 48.54 -89.87
CA GLN A 127 0.72 48.34 -88.64
C GLN A 127 0.01 46.94 -88.70
N ALA A 128 -0.63 46.61 -89.82
CA ALA A 128 -1.26 45.29 -89.99
C ALA A 128 -0.26 44.11 -89.84
N SER A 129 0.93 44.28 -90.44
CA SER A 129 1.98 43.27 -90.35
C SER A 129 2.47 43.07 -88.90
N ARG A 130 2.64 44.18 -88.14
CA ARG A 130 3.01 44.07 -86.71
C ARG A 130 1.92 43.34 -85.91
N ILE A 131 0.68 43.63 -86.10
CA ILE A 131 -0.42 42.95 -85.38
C ILE A 131 -0.49 41.47 -85.83
N TYR A 132 -0.31 41.18 -87.08
CA TYR A 132 -0.33 39.79 -87.63
C TYR A 132 0.77 38.97 -87.01
N GLU A 133 1.99 39.42 -86.88
CA GLU A 133 3.08 38.69 -86.23
C GLU A 133 2.77 38.40 -84.74
N VAL A 134 2.13 39.33 -84.04
CA VAL A 134 1.66 39.02 -82.65
C VAL A 134 0.53 37.99 -82.63
N LEU A 135 -0.42 38.02 -83.56
CA LEU A 135 -1.50 37.06 -83.67
C LEU A 135 -1.00 35.65 -83.98
N LYS A 136 -0.07 35.55 -84.93
CA LYS A 136 0.57 34.33 -85.39
C LYS A 136 1.35 33.56 -84.27
N GLN A 137 1.79 34.29 -83.25
CA GLN A 137 2.42 33.61 -82.02
C GLN A 137 1.42 32.82 -81.20
N ARG A 138 0.09 33.14 -81.34
CA ARG A 138 -0.90 32.51 -80.48
C ARG A 138 -1.77 31.49 -81.23
N ILE A 139 -2.21 31.79 -82.47
CA ILE A 139 -3.03 30.88 -83.26
C ILE A 139 -2.46 30.73 -84.69
N SER A 140 -2.90 29.66 -85.41
CA SER A 140 -2.46 29.43 -86.77
C SER A 140 -2.92 30.49 -87.74
N THR A 141 -2.17 30.63 -88.82
CA THR A 141 -2.48 31.60 -89.93
C THR A 141 -3.84 31.28 -90.55
N SER A 142 -4.27 30.05 -90.60
CA SER A 142 -5.61 29.59 -91.06
C SER A 142 -6.76 30.05 -90.16
N ALA A 143 -6.52 30.27 -88.92
CA ALA A 143 -7.52 30.69 -87.92
C ALA A 143 -7.65 32.21 -87.85
N ILE A 144 -6.59 32.97 -88.16
CA ILE A 144 -6.57 34.46 -88.11
C ILE A 144 -7.57 35.10 -89.09
N LYS A 145 -7.61 34.64 -90.33
CA LYS A 145 -8.42 35.22 -91.38
C LYS A 145 -9.92 35.13 -91.11
N PRO A 146 -10.52 33.97 -90.79
CA PRO A 146 -11.94 33.83 -90.47
C PRO A 146 -12.38 34.69 -89.27
N LEU A 147 -11.56 34.69 -88.20
CA LEU A 147 -11.90 35.39 -86.98
C LEU A 147 -11.69 36.91 -87.13
N SER A 148 -10.75 37.38 -87.90
CA SER A 148 -10.54 38.84 -88.15
C SER A 148 -11.68 39.46 -88.93
N GLN A 149 -12.30 38.75 -89.84
CA GLN A 149 -13.35 39.24 -90.72
C GLN A 149 -14.76 39.15 -90.15
N ASN A 150 -15.02 38.35 -89.14
CA ASN A 150 -16.38 38.10 -88.59
C ASN A 150 -16.49 38.62 -87.15
N SER A 151 -17.14 39.83 -86.99
CA SER A 151 -17.35 40.38 -85.63
C SER A 151 -18.28 39.54 -84.76
N LYS A 152 -19.38 39.04 -85.36
CA LYS A 152 -20.38 38.18 -84.69
C LYS A 152 -19.73 36.88 -84.14
N ALA A 153 -18.78 36.37 -84.91
CA ALA A 153 -18.04 35.16 -84.47
C ALA A 153 -17.15 35.48 -83.26
N ARG A 154 -16.47 36.60 -83.25
CA ARG A 154 -15.63 37.06 -82.07
C ARG A 154 -16.47 37.23 -80.82
N ASP A 155 -17.62 37.95 -80.95
CA ASP A 155 -18.55 38.24 -79.87
C ASP A 155 -19.15 36.92 -79.31
N SER A 156 -19.57 35.98 -80.20
CA SER A 156 -20.07 34.70 -79.82
C SER A 156 -19.00 33.86 -79.08
N LEU A 157 -17.78 33.84 -79.64
CA LEU A 157 -16.66 33.10 -78.98
C LEU A 157 -16.39 33.66 -77.61
N LEU A 158 -16.29 35.00 -77.43
CA LEU A 158 -16.04 35.62 -76.10
C LEU A 158 -17.21 35.28 -75.11
N SER A 159 -18.44 35.37 -75.57
CA SER A 159 -19.63 35.09 -74.76
C SER A 159 -19.66 33.64 -74.27
N VAL A 160 -19.45 32.70 -75.20
CA VAL A 160 -19.40 31.26 -74.82
C VAL A 160 -18.21 30.95 -73.92
N PHE A 161 -17.04 31.49 -74.26
CA PHE A 161 -15.85 31.31 -73.46
C PHE A 161 -16.05 31.79 -72.04
N ASN A 162 -16.53 33.04 -71.84
CA ASN A 162 -16.80 33.55 -70.50
C ASN A 162 -17.84 32.75 -69.72
N ARG A 163 -18.88 32.27 -70.41
CA ARG A 163 -19.87 31.42 -69.79
C ARG A 163 -19.24 30.11 -69.27
N MET A 164 -18.40 29.49 -70.08
CA MET A 164 -17.70 28.27 -69.68
C MET A 164 -16.77 28.47 -68.50
N LEU A 165 -16.03 29.61 -68.45
CA LEU A 165 -15.20 29.97 -67.29
C LEU A 165 -16.03 30.18 -66.01
N GLN A 166 -17.20 30.86 -66.16
CA GLN A 166 -18.10 31.06 -64.99
C GLN A 166 -18.70 29.77 -64.43
N MET A 167 -18.92 28.78 -65.30
CA MET A 167 -19.38 27.47 -64.91
C MET A 167 -18.28 26.63 -64.22
N GLY A 168 -17.03 27.04 -64.31
CA GLY A 168 -15.88 26.37 -63.72
C GLY A 168 -15.22 25.35 -64.63
N VAL A 169 -13.92 25.50 -64.80
CA VAL A 169 -13.03 24.63 -65.55
C VAL A 169 -12.05 24.01 -64.60
N SER A 170 -12.15 22.69 -64.38
CA SER A 170 -11.30 21.99 -63.43
C SER A 170 -9.98 21.53 -64.08
N ASN A 171 -8.92 21.59 -63.29
CA ASN A 171 -7.66 20.91 -63.62
C ASN A 171 -7.64 19.43 -63.14
N THR A 172 -8.69 19.00 -62.42
CA THR A 172 -8.77 17.69 -61.81
C THR A 172 -10.01 16.96 -62.30
N PHE A 173 -9.85 15.77 -62.83
CA PHE A 173 -10.93 14.91 -63.25
C PHE A 173 -11.58 14.22 -62.04
N ILE A 174 -12.89 14.32 -61.85
CA ILE A 174 -13.63 13.68 -60.79
C ILE A 174 -14.25 12.42 -61.38
N ALA A 175 -13.79 11.25 -60.93
CA ALA A 175 -14.32 9.97 -61.42
C ALA A 175 -15.05 9.25 -60.29
N SER A 176 -16.19 8.62 -60.59
CA SER A 176 -16.73 7.59 -59.72
C SER A 176 -15.85 6.33 -59.75
N THR A 177 -15.97 5.47 -58.75
CA THR A 177 -15.24 4.18 -58.74
C THR A 177 -15.52 3.35 -60.00
N GLU A 178 -16.76 3.36 -60.52
CA GLU A 178 -17.15 2.66 -61.74
C GLU A 178 -16.49 3.29 -62.95
N THR A 179 -16.53 4.62 -63.06
CA THR A 179 -15.93 5.36 -64.17
C THR A 179 -14.41 5.19 -64.17
N ALA A 180 -13.74 5.24 -63.02
CA ALA A 180 -12.31 5.02 -62.94
C ALA A 180 -11.92 3.56 -63.37
N ALA A 181 -12.72 2.57 -62.96
CA ALA A 181 -12.52 1.17 -63.36
C ALA A 181 -12.75 0.94 -64.87
N GLN A 182 -13.67 1.72 -65.49
CA GLN A 182 -13.92 1.64 -66.92
C GLN A 182 -12.81 2.28 -67.73
N LEU A 183 -12.32 3.47 -67.33
CA LEU A 183 -11.16 4.13 -67.94
C LEU A 183 -9.88 3.29 -67.84
N TYR A 184 -9.70 2.55 -66.75
CA TYR A 184 -8.59 1.62 -66.61
C TYR A 184 -8.70 0.43 -67.56
N ARG A 185 -9.88 -0.11 -67.84
CA ARG A 185 -10.14 -1.17 -68.80
C ARG A 185 -9.92 -0.73 -70.22
N ASP A 186 -10.18 0.54 -70.54
CA ASP A 186 -10.07 1.12 -71.91
C ASP A 186 -8.61 1.59 -72.18
N ASN A 187 -7.62 1.17 -71.40
CA ASN A 187 -6.19 1.52 -71.51
C ASN A 187 -5.88 3.02 -71.59
N TYR A 188 -6.73 3.88 -70.99
CA TYR A 188 -6.38 5.26 -70.79
C TYR A 188 -5.28 5.37 -69.75
N ASN A 189 -4.16 6.00 -70.10
CA ASN A 189 -3.06 6.24 -69.15
C ASN A 189 -3.47 7.34 -68.17
N LEU A 190 -4.03 6.95 -67.04
CA LEU A 190 -4.52 7.84 -66.00
C LEU A 190 -3.39 8.65 -65.32
N GLN A 191 -2.11 8.31 -65.59
CA GLN A 191 -0.97 9.05 -65.05
C GLN A 191 -0.80 10.44 -65.66
N ASP A 192 -1.37 10.67 -66.87
CA ASP A 192 -1.26 11.96 -67.56
C ASP A 192 -2.30 12.96 -67.09
N PHE A 193 -3.26 12.59 -66.19
CA PHE A 193 -4.30 13.42 -65.70
C PHE A 193 -4.40 13.42 -64.17
N LYS A 194 -4.45 14.56 -63.57
CA LYS A 194 -4.80 14.67 -62.14
C LYS A 194 -6.24 14.29 -61.97
N TYR A 195 -6.54 13.22 -61.25
CA TYR A 195 -7.88 12.73 -60.97
C TYR A 195 -8.09 12.40 -59.49
N ILE A 196 -9.30 12.44 -59.03
CA ILE A 196 -9.73 11.95 -57.72
C ILE A 196 -10.89 10.98 -57.89
N ILE A 197 -10.91 9.90 -57.06
CA ILE A 197 -12.05 9.03 -56.98
C ILE A 197 -13.03 9.60 -55.98
N TYR A 198 -14.26 9.86 -56.44
CA TYR A 198 -15.25 10.52 -55.61
C TYR A 198 -16.66 10.05 -56.02
N ASN A 199 -17.37 9.43 -55.06
CA ASN A 199 -18.67 8.73 -55.34
C ASN A 199 -19.87 9.53 -54.85
N LYS A 200 -19.73 10.78 -54.41
CA LYS A 200 -20.85 11.59 -53.99
C LYS A 200 -21.33 12.50 -55.12
N PRO A 201 -22.63 12.85 -55.15
CA PRO A 201 -23.16 13.75 -56.18
C PRO A 201 -22.74 15.20 -56.03
N ASN A 202 -22.38 15.61 -54.80
CA ASN A 202 -22.11 17.02 -54.50
C ASN A 202 -20.66 17.20 -53.99
N ILE A 203 -20.08 18.34 -54.31
CA ILE A 203 -18.82 18.87 -53.81
C ILE A 203 -19.04 20.22 -53.11
N THR A 204 -18.09 20.65 -52.33
CA THR A 204 -18.08 21.99 -51.73
C THR A 204 -17.17 22.90 -52.56
N LEU A 205 -17.71 23.96 -53.12
CA LEU A 205 -16.98 24.99 -53.89
C LEU A 205 -16.78 26.21 -53.00
N ILE A 206 -15.53 26.65 -52.89
CA ILE A 206 -15.16 27.93 -52.24
C ILE A 206 -14.90 28.95 -53.32
N LYS A 207 -15.74 29.98 -53.37
CA LYS A 207 -15.61 31.11 -54.26
C LYS A 207 -15.67 32.39 -53.44
N ASP A 208 -14.66 33.25 -53.55
CA ASP A 208 -14.58 34.56 -52.86
C ASP A 208 -14.83 34.43 -51.34
N ASN A 209 -14.25 33.38 -50.72
CA ASN A 209 -14.43 32.95 -49.30
C ASN A 209 -15.82 32.43 -48.89
N GLU A 210 -16.74 32.35 -49.81
CA GLU A 210 -18.06 31.74 -49.58
C GLU A 210 -18.06 30.26 -49.95
N LYS A 211 -18.62 29.41 -49.05
CA LYS A 211 -18.75 27.98 -49.28
C LYS A 211 -20.15 27.67 -49.82
N SER A 212 -20.21 27.04 -50.97
CA SER A 212 -21.46 26.56 -51.59
C SER A 212 -21.35 25.06 -51.89
N THR A 213 -22.49 24.36 -51.86
CA THR A 213 -22.56 23.00 -52.29
C THR A 213 -23.06 22.97 -53.71
N VAL A 214 -22.30 22.38 -54.63
CA VAL A 214 -22.61 22.26 -56.03
C VAL A 214 -22.56 20.80 -56.50
N GLU A 215 -23.32 20.46 -57.54
CA GLU A 215 -23.22 19.13 -58.15
C GLU A 215 -21.85 18.92 -58.83
N VAL A 216 -21.31 17.70 -58.74
CA VAL A 216 -20.08 17.29 -59.44
C VAL A 216 -20.15 17.56 -60.94
N SER A 217 -21.36 17.35 -61.56
CA SER A 217 -21.61 17.60 -62.98
C SER A 217 -21.37 19.03 -63.43
N THR A 218 -21.45 20.01 -62.52
CA THR A 218 -21.28 21.42 -62.81
C THR A 218 -19.84 21.77 -63.14
N ILE A 219 -18.88 21.05 -62.55
CA ILE A 219 -17.46 21.31 -62.76
C ILE A 219 -16.88 20.24 -63.70
N GLN A 220 -16.52 20.69 -64.90
CA GLN A 220 -15.97 19.80 -65.92
C GLN A 220 -14.47 19.99 -66.10
N PRO A 221 -13.73 18.97 -66.49
CA PRO A 221 -12.31 19.06 -66.82
C PRO A 221 -12.12 19.89 -68.11
N LEU A 222 -10.96 20.52 -68.20
CA LEU A 222 -10.62 21.46 -69.26
C LEU A 222 -11.03 20.97 -70.65
N ARG A 223 -10.65 19.75 -71.04
CA ARG A 223 -10.95 19.21 -72.37
C ARG A 223 -12.43 19.13 -72.66
N ARG A 224 -13.20 18.62 -71.71
CA ARG A 224 -14.64 18.47 -71.84
C ARG A 224 -15.33 19.85 -71.95
N ARG A 225 -14.83 20.82 -71.19
CA ARG A 225 -15.33 22.20 -71.22
C ARG A 225 -15.03 22.88 -72.55
N ILE A 226 -13.90 22.60 -73.21
CA ILE A 226 -13.57 23.06 -74.57
C ILE A 226 -14.54 22.41 -75.57
N ASP A 227 -14.78 21.09 -75.48
CA ASP A 227 -15.72 20.42 -76.39
C ASP A 227 -17.15 20.93 -76.25
N GLU A 228 -17.61 21.25 -75.01
CA GLU A 228 -18.93 21.87 -74.77
C GLU A 228 -19.02 23.27 -75.36
N ALA A 229 -17.98 24.09 -75.20
CA ALA A 229 -17.89 25.44 -75.78
C ALA A 229 -17.91 25.35 -77.31
N PHE A 230 -17.12 24.42 -77.84
CA PHE A 230 -17.08 24.20 -79.30
C PHE A 230 -18.42 23.75 -79.87
N ALA A 231 -19.10 22.81 -79.26
CA ALA A 231 -20.43 22.34 -79.67
C ALA A 231 -21.47 23.50 -79.73
N GLN A 232 -21.44 24.41 -78.73
CA GLN A 232 -22.31 25.61 -78.75
C GLN A 232 -21.98 26.54 -79.89
N LEU A 233 -20.71 26.75 -80.19
CA LEU A 233 -20.29 27.58 -81.32
C LEU A 233 -20.63 26.93 -82.67
N GLN A 234 -20.48 25.63 -82.79
CA GLN A 234 -20.87 24.83 -83.96
C GLN A 234 -22.36 24.96 -84.24
N MET A 235 -23.21 24.97 -83.25
CA MET A 235 -24.65 25.20 -83.45
C MET A 235 -24.94 26.59 -83.99
N SER A 236 -24.13 27.59 -83.64
CA SER A 236 -24.31 28.98 -84.09
C SER A 236 -23.71 29.25 -85.47
N PHE A 237 -22.75 28.44 -85.91
CA PHE A 237 -22.04 28.58 -87.20
C PHE A 237 -21.86 27.21 -87.90
N PRO A 238 -22.96 26.50 -88.28
CA PRO A 238 -22.89 25.07 -88.68
C PRO A 238 -22.14 24.81 -89.98
N ASN A 239 -22.09 25.78 -90.89
CA ASN A 239 -21.55 25.55 -92.25
C ASN A 239 -20.17 26.26 -92.50
N GLU A 240 -19.62 26.81 -91.51
CA GLU A 240 -18.35 27.57 -91.61
C GLU A 240 -17.13 26.81 -91.10
N GLN A 241 -16.69 25.76 -91.82
CA GLN A 241 -15.59 24.89 -91.36
C GLN A 241 -14.29 25.62 -90.95
N GLY A 242 -13.89 26.67 -91.74
CA GLY A 242 -12.68 27.45 -91.40
C GLY A 242 -12.82 28.25 -90.11
N LEU A 243 -14.05 28.70 -89.80
CA LEU A 243 -14.33 29.42 -88.55
C LEU A 243 -14.41 28.41 -87.34
N LEU A 244 -14.97 27.23 -87.54
CA LEU A 244 -15.07 26.17 -86.52
C LEU A 244 -13.68 25.73 -86.10
N SER A 245 -12.75 25.48 -87.05
CA SER A 245 -11.37 25.16 -86.76
C SER A 245 -10.67 26.27 -85.93
N ALA A 246 -10.91 27.52 -86.31
CA ALA A 246 -10.38 28.71 -85.59
C ALA A 246 -10.96 28.84 -84.20
N PHE A 247 -12.25 28.51 -83.96
CA PHE A 247 -12.86 28.47 -82.63
C PHE A 247 -12.20 27.41 -81.75
N TYR A 248 -12.05 26.19 -82.26
CA TYR A 248 -11.47 25.10 -81.48
C TYR A 248 -10.04 25.43 -81.04
N GLU A 249 -9.23 25.91 -81.98
CA GLU A 249 -7.87 26.32 -81.74
C GLU A 249 -7.78 27.46 -80.70
N THR A 250 -8.64 28.46 -80.83
CA THR A 250 -8.64 29.59 -79.86
C THR A 250 -9.10 29.17 -78.49
N LEU A 251 -10.12 28.30 -78.42
CA LEU A 251 -10.57 27.73 -77.13
C LEU A 251 -9.45 26.94 -76.51
N PHE A 252 -8.71 26.11 -77.28
CA PHE A 252 -7.63 25.28 -76.80
C PHE A 252 -6.44 26.11 -76.27
N VAL A 253 -6.13 27.22 -76.92
CA VAL A 253 -5.00 28.09 -76.55
C VAL A 253 -5.31 28.94 -75.33
N PHE A 254 -6.54 29.46 -75.19
CA PHE A 254 -6.86 30.45 -74.18
C PHE A 254 -7.58 29.89 -72.96
N MET A 255 -8.33 28.74 -73.09
CA MET A 255 -9.04 28.24 -71.95
C MET A 255 -8.10 27.59 -70.93
N MET A 256 -8.12 28.09 -69.70
CA MET A 256 -7.29 27.60 -68.59
C MET A 256 -8.17 27.18 -67.41
N PRO A 257 -7.72 26.22 -66.61
CA PRO A 257 -8.43 25.82 -65.39
C PRO A 257 -8.50 26.95 -64.39
N ASN A 258 -9.67 27.15 -63.81
CA ASN A 258 -9.96 28.11 -62.73
C ASN A 258 -10.57 27.47 -61.48
N VAL A 259 -10.74 26.13 -61.47
CA VAL A 259 -11.20 25.39 -60.32
C VAL A 259 -10.17 24.33 -59.98
N PHE A 260 -9.75 24.30 -58.70
CA PHE A 260 -8.68 23.46 -58.20
C PHE A 260 -9.16 22.63 -57.01
N TYR A 261 -8.79 21.36 -56.92
CA TYR A 261 -9.05 20.53 -55.76
C TYR A 261 -8.15 20.97 -54.61
N LEU A 262 -8.76 21.31 -53.45
CA LEU A 262 -8.11 21.70 -52.23
C LEU A 262 -7.96 20.52 -51.32
N GLU A 263 -6.90 19.75 -51.53
CA GLU A 263 -6.66 18.49 -50.79
C GLU A 263 -6.46 18.75 -49.30
N LYS A 264 -5.66 19.73 -48.92
CA LYS A 264 -5.35 20.06 -47.52
C LYS A 264 -6.61 20.43 -46.75
N GLU A 265 -7.46 21.29 -47.32
CA GLU A 265 -8.71 21.71 -46.72
C GLU A 265 -9.73 20.57 -46.63
N THR A 266 -9.74 19.68 -47.59
CA THR A 266 -10.60 18.50 -47.60
C THR A 266 -10.16 17.54 -46.47
N VAL A 267 -8.85 17.27 -46.31
CA VAL A 267 -8.29 16.41 -45.26
C VAL A 267 -8.54 17.05 -43.88
N ALA A 268 -8.27 18.35 -43.75
CA ALA A 268 -8.49 19.07 -42.48
C ALA A 268 -9.96 19.03 -42.04
N SER A 269 -10.88 19.22 -42.99
CA SER A 269 -12.33 19.17 -42.71
C SER A 269 -12.81 17.74 -42.32
N ARG A 270 -12.22 16.71 -42.88
CA ARG A 270 -12.48 15.31 -42.52
C ARG A 270 -11.95 15.01 -41.12
N GLU A 271 -10.77 15.52 -40.77
CA GLU A 271 -10.20 15.31 -39.45
C GLU A 271 -10.97 16.09 -38.37
N ASP A 272 -11.43 17.30 -38.67
CA ASP A 272 -12.33 18.04 -37.78
C ASP A 272 -13.65 17.29 -37.54
N ALA A 273 -14.21 16.68 -38.59
CA ALA A 273 -15.39 15.83 -38.45
C ALA A 273 -15.15 14.57 -37.59
N ARG A 274 -13.97 13.95 -37.68
CA ARG A 274 -13.57 12.84 -36.82
C ARG A 274 -13.45 13.27 -35.36
N ASN A 275 -12.85 14.44 -35.11
CA ASN A 275 -12.60 14.96 -33.77
C ASN A 275 -13.89 15.43 -33.06
N LYS A 276 -14.95 15.70 -33.81
CA LYS A 276 -16.27 16.07 -33.28
C LYS A 276 -17.13 14.87 -32.86
N VAL A 277 -16.70 13.66 -33.11
CA VAL A 277 -17.42 12.44 -32.70
C VAL A 277 -17.39 12.31 -31.18
N THR A 278 -18.56 12.18 -30.55
CA THR A 278 -18.70 11.98 -29.10
C THR A 278 -18.20 10.61 -28.69
N LEU A 279 -17.38 10.55 -27.64
CA LEU A 279 -16.78 9.32 -27.11
C LEU A 279 -17.72 8.54 -26.19
N ILE A 280 -18.86 9.12 -25.83
CA ILE A 280 -19.84 8.55 -24.90
C ILE A 280 -21.13 8.15 -25.62
N LYS A 281 -21.75 7.04 -25.15
CA LYS A 281 -23.09 6.61 -25.59
C LYS A 281 -24.19 7.43 -24.93
N GLY A 282 -23.97 7.80 -23.65
CA GLY A 282 -24.92 8.55 -22.85
C GLY A 282 -24.46 8.74 -21.42
N MET A 283 -25.23 9.48 -20.65
CA MET A 283 -25.02 9.70 -19.22
C MET A 283 -26.11 8.96 -18.42
N VAL A 284 -25.72 8.22 -17.38
CA VAL A 284 -26.61 7.56 -16.43
C VAL A 284 -26.65 8.41 -15.16
N PRO A 285 -27.82 9.02 -14.82
CA PRO A 285 -27.96 9.85 -13.63
C PRO A 285 -28.01 9.01 -12.36
N ARG A 286 -27.59 9.61 -11.23
CA ARG A 286 -27.74 9.03 -9.90
C ARG A 286 -29.20 8.69 -9.61
N GLY A 287 -29.45 7.51 -9.05
CA GLY A 287 -30.78 7.02 -8.71
C GLY A 287 -31.46 6.26 -9.85
N MET A 288 -30.89 6.25 -11.06
CA MET A 288 -31.43 5.46 -12.17
C MET A 288 -31.20 3.96 -11.95
N GLU A 289 -32.23 3.15 -12.12
CA GLU A 289 -32.14 1.70 -12.11
C GLU A 289 -31.40 1.21 -13.36
N ILE A 290 -30.33 0.43 -13.16
CA ILE A 290 -29.53 -0.17 -14.23
C ILE A 290 -30.10 -1.56 -14.59
N VAL A 291 -30.44 -2.34 -13.56
CA VAL A 291 -31.05 -3.66 -13.68
C VAL A 291 -31.90 -3.97 -12.46
N ALA A 292 -33.11 -4.50 -12.66
CA ALA A 292 -33.98 -4.97 -11.58
C ALA A 292 -33.59 -6.39 -11.14
N GLN A 293 -33.91 -6.73 -9.88
CA GLN A 293 -33.79 -8.11 -9.40
C GLN A 293 -34.62 -9.07 -10.26
N GLY A 294 -34.05 -10.19 -10.66
CA GLY A 294 -34.71 -11.17 -11.53
C GLY A 294 -34.61 -10.87 -13.02
N ALA A 295 -34.08 -9.72 -13.45
CA ALA A 295 -33.91 -9.40 -14.86
C ALA A 295 -32.61 -10.01 -15.43
N PRO A 296 -32.61 -10.45 -16.72
CA PRO A 296 -31.42 -10.98 -17.38
C PRO A 296 -30.44 -9.85 -17.71
N ILE A 297 -29.13 -10.11 -17.50
CA ILE A 297 -28.05 -9.16 -17.80
C ILE A 297 -27.78 -9.18 -19.31
N THR A 298 -28.22 -8.14 -20.00
CA THR A 298 -27.92 -7.90 -21.40
C THR A 298 -26.53 -7.27 -21.58
N LYS A 299 -26.05 -7.25 -22.85
CA LYS A 299 -24.79 -6.59 -23.19
C LYS A 299 -24.79 -5.11 -22.80
N GLU A 300 -25.88 -4.41 -23.00
CA GLU A 300 -26.05 -2.99 -22.66
C GLU A 300 -25.99 -2.75 -21.12
N ILE A 301 -26.65 -3.64 -20.36
CA ILE A 301 -26.62 -3.60 -18.89
C ILE A 301 -25.20 -3.86 -18.39
N LEU A 302 -24.49 -4.83 -18.98
CA LEU A 302 -23.12 -5.13 -18.62
C LEU A 302 -22.18 -3.95 -18.90
N GLU A 303 -22.35 -3.28 -20.06
CA GLU A 303 -21.59 -2.06 -20.40
C GLU A 303 -21.85 -0.93 -19.39
N LYS A 304 -23.09 -0.75 -18.94
CA LYS A 304 -23.44 0.23 -17.89
C LYS A 304 -22.83 -0.14 -16.53
N ILE A 305 -22.81 -1.42 -16.16
CA ILE A 305 -22.20 -1.91 -14.92
C ILE A 305 -20.68 -1.71 -14.96
N ASP A 306 -20.04 -2.08 -16.08
CA ASP A 306 -18.59 -1.88 -16.28
C ASP A 306 -18.20 -0.38 -16.25
N ALA A 307 -19.06 0.48 -16.84
CA ALA A 307 -18.87 1.93 -16.81
C ALA A 307 -19.05 2.49 -15.40
N LEU A 308 -20.04 2.00 -14.64
CA LEU A 308 -20.25 2.36 -13.24
C LEU A 308 -19.03 1.98 -12.39
N GLN A 309 -18.52 0.75 -12.54
CA GLN A 309 -17.33 0.29 -11.81
C GLN A 309 -16.11 1.17 -12.09
N ARG A 310 -15.86 1.51 -13.37
CA ARG A 310 -14.77 2.43 -13.76
C ARG A 310 -14.97 3.84 -13.20
N ALA A 311 -16.18 4.35 -13.21
CA ALA A 311 -16.50 5.67 -12.68
C ALA A 311 -16.34 5.72 -11.15
N GLN A 312 -16.78 4.69 -10.44
CA GLN A 312 -16.56 4.53 -9.00
C GLN A 312 -15.06 4.44 -8.69
N GLN A 313 -14.30 3.64 -9.43
CA GLN A 313 -12.86 3.52 -9.28
C GLN A 313 -12.11 4.84 -9.56
N LYS A 314 -12.58 5.62 -10.54
CA LYS A 314 -12.02 6.95 -10.83
C LYS A 314 -12.37 7.97 -9.75
N GLU A 315 -13.58 7.92 -9.21
CA GLU A 315 -14.00 8.75 -8.07
C GLU A 315 -13.25 8.37 -6.79
N GLU A 316 -13.07 7.08 -6.55
CA GLU A 316 -12.23 6.55 -5.48
C GLU A 316 -10.76 6.95 -5.65
N ASN A 317 -10.19 6.83 -6.84
CA ASN A 317 -8.82 7.27 -7.12
C ASN A 317 -8.63 8.79 -6.92
N SER A 318 -9.63 9.60 -7.21
CA SER A 318 -9.62 11.05 -6.90
C SER A 318 -9.72 11.32 -5.39
N LYS A 319 -10.47 10.48 -4.65
CA LYS A 319 -10.55 10.50 -3.18
C LYS A 319 -9.37 9.77 -2.51
N THR A 320 -8.59 9.01 -3.26
CA THR A 320 -7.48 8.18 -2.76
C THR A 320 -6.46 9.03 -2.02
N PHE A 321 -6.14 10.22 -2.50
CA PHE A 321 -5.17 11.10 -1.84
C PHE A 321 -5.66 11.51 -0.43
N THR A 322 -6.90 12.00 -0.32
CA THR A 322 -7.51 12.37 0.97
C THR A 322 -7.76 11.15 1.86
N ALA A 323 -8.09 9.99 1.28
CA ALA A 323 -8.28 8.75 2.02
C ALA A 323 -6.96 8.19 2.57
N ILE A 324 -5.88 8.20 1.78
CA ILE A 324 -4.53 7.81 2.23
C ILE A 324 -4.09 8.68 3.41
N TYR A 325 -4.22 10.01 3.30
CA TYR A 325 -3.89 10.91 4.40
C TYR A 325 -4.80 10.73 5.60
N GLY A 326 -6.09 10.51 5.39
CA GLY A 326 -7.05 10.20 6.45
C GLY A 326 -6.69 8.93 7.20
N ASN A 327 -6.39 7.85 6.49
CA ASN A 327 -5.96 6.58 7.07
C ASN A 327 -4.63 6.74 7.82
N ALA A 328 -3.65 7.39 7.21
CA ALA A 328 -2.35 7.65 7.83
C ALA A 328 -2.50 8.45 9.13
N LEU A 329 -3.39 9.44 9.15
CA LEU A 329 -3.68 10.24 10.34
C LEU A 329 -4.31 9.37 11.44
N VAL A 330 -5.32 8.54 11.12
CA VAL A 330 -5.99 7.65 12.07
C VAL A 330 -5.02 6.63 12.64
N PHE A 331 -4.20 5.96 11.81
CA PHE A 331 -3.14 5.06 12.28
C PHE A 331 -2.16 5.79 13.20
N THR A 332 -1.72 7.00 12.82
CA THR A 332 -0.81 7.81 13.64
C THR A 332 -1.41 8.13 15.00
N ILE A 333 -2.68 8.51 15.06
CA ILE A 333 -3.38 8.80 16.31
C ILE A 333 -3.45 7.55 17.20
N ILE A 334 -3.90 6.40 16.65
CA ILE A 334 -4.04 5.17 17.44
C ILE A 334 -2.68 4.69 17.96
N ILE A 335 -1.66 4.68 17.11
CA ILE A 335 -0.31 4.27 17.50
C ILE A 335 0.26 5.25 18.53
N THR A 336 -0.02 6.55 18.39
CA THR A 336 0.41 7.56 19.38
C THR A 336 -0.25 7.31 20.74
N PHE A 337 -1.55 7.06 20.78
CA PHE A 337 -2.25 6.72 22.03
C PHE A 337 -1.72 5.43 22.65
N PHE A 338 -1.48 4.40 21.86
CA PHE A 338 -0.87 3.15 22.31
C PHE A 338 0.51 3.39 22.93
N PHE A 339 1.36 4.16 22.27
CA PHE A 339 2.70 4.49 22.79
C PHE A 339 2.64 5.41 24.00
N LEU A 340 1.73 6.40 24.05
CA LEU A 340 1.52 7.22 25.23
C LEU A 340 1.07 6.37 26.43
N PHE A 341 0.18 5.41 26.22
CA PHE A 341 -0.22 4.46 27.24
C PHE A 341 0.97 3.67 27.78
N LEU A 342 1.80 3.12 26.89
CA LEU A 342 3.04 2.41 27.27
C LEU A 342 3.98 3.31 28.09
N PHE A 343 4.08 4.60 27.75
CA PHE A 343 4.95 5.56 28.42
C PHE A 343 4.40 6.05 29.77
N SER A 344 3.08 6.28 29.85
CA SER A 344 2.41 6.83 31.03
C SER A 344 2.06 5.78 32.09
N SER A 345 2.10 4.50 31.73
CA SER A 345 1.76 3.41 32.65
C SER A 345 2.64 3.47 33.91
N PRO A 346 2.05 3.32 35.13
CA PRO A 346 2.78 3.30 36.39
C PRO A 346 3.84 2.19 36.49
N SER A 347 3.84 1.28 35.53
CA SER A 347 4.90 0.28 35.29
C SER A 347 6.24 0.90 34.86
N ARG A 348 6.56 2.14 35.27
CA ARG A 348 7.88 2.77 35.04
C ARG A 348 9.09 1.93 35.53
N GLY A 349 8.84 0.92 36.36
CA GLY A 349 9.81 -0.12 36.71
C GLY A 349 9.92 -1.26 35.71
N MET A 350 8.94 -1.43 34.81
CA MET A 350 8.86 -2.58 33.87
C MET A 350 9.78 -2.41 32.66
N PHE A 351 10.02 -1.18 32.20
CA PHE A 351 10.97 -0.89 31.13
C PHE A 351 12.33 -0.47 31.69
N LYS A 352 13.01 -1.41 32.36
CA LYS A 352 14.36 -1.16 32.88
C LYS A 352 15.40 -1.12 31.74
N THR A 353 15.11 -1.75 30.60
CA THR A 353 16.05 -1.88 29.50
C THR A 353 15.42 -1.50 28.15
N ALA A 354 16.23 -0.98 27.22
CA ALA A 354 15.81 -0.72 25.86
C ALA A 354 15.37 -2.00 25.14
N ARG A 355 15.92 -3.18 25.51
CA ARG A 355 15.55 -4.47 24.93
C ARG A 355 14.06 -4.81 25.14
N GLN A 356 13.53 -4.53 26.34
CA GLN A 356 12.11 -4.76 26.64
C GLN A 356 11.19 -3.85 25.80
N LEU A 357 11.57 -2.58 25.57
CA LEU A 357 10.82 -1.70 24.69
C LEU A 357 10.84 -2.22 23.25
N TRP A 358 12.00 -2.65 22.75
CA TRP A 358 12.14 -3.18 21.41
C TRP A 358 11.33 -4.47 21.19
N SER A 359 11.15 -5.31 22.21
CA SER A 359 10.29 -6.50 22.10
C SER A 359 8.81 -6.16 21.91
N LEU A 360 8.31 -5.09 22.55
CA LEU A 360 6.93 -4.63 22.35
C LEU A 360 6.73 -4.00 20.98
N ILE A 361 7.75 -3.24 20.51
CA ILE A 361 7.75 -2.70 19.15
C ILE A 361 7.73 -3.84 18.13
N ALA A 362 8.59 -4.85 18.31
CA ALA A 362 8.62 -6.03 17.46
C ALA A 362 7.28 -6.76 17.45
N LEU A 363 6.63 -6.91 18.60
CA LEU A 363 5.32 -7.55 18.72
C LEU A 363 4.22 -6.74 17.99
N ALA A 364 4.24 -5.40 18.09
CA ALA A 364 3.32 -4.53 17.37
C ALA A 364 3.53 -4.64 15.85
N LEU A 365 4.78 -4.67 15.39
CA LEU A 365 5.11 -4.87 13.98
C LEU A 365 4.67 -6.24 13.47
N LEU A 366 4.91 -7.31 14.25
CA LEU A 366 4.43 -8.66 13.91
C LEU A 366 2.91 -8.74 13.80
N GLN A 367 2.19 -8.05 14.68
CA GLN A 367 0.72 -7.94 14.60
C GLN A 367 0.27 -7.27 13.30
N LEU A 368 0.91 -6.16 12.91
CA LEU A 368 0.61 -5.48 11.65
C LEU A 368 0.91 -6.34 10.43
N VAL A 369 2.05 -7.05 10.43
CA VAL A 369 2.43 -7.98 9.35
C VAL A 369 1.44 -9.15 9.26
N ALA A 370 1.02 -9.71 10.39
CA ALA A 370 0.03 -10.78 10.42
C ALA A 370 -1.33 -10.31 9.85
N PHE A 371 -1.76 -9.10 10.17
CA PHE A 371 -2.96 -8.49 9.60
C PHE A 371 -2.81 -8.24 8.10
N TRP A 372 -1.68 -7.71 7.67
CA TRP A 372 -1.35 -7.49 6.26
C TRP A 372 -1.37 -8.81 5.46
N GLY A 373 -0.81 -9.88 6.03
CA GLY A 373 -0.81 -11.21 5.42
C GLY A 373 -2.21 -11.73 5.16
N VAL A 374 -3.12 -11.65 6.14
CA VAL A 374 -4.53 -12.05 5.97
C VAL A 374 -5.24 -11.14 4.98
N HIS A 375 -4.98 -9.83 5.02
CA HIS A 375 -5.57 -8.85 4.12
C HIS A 375 -5.22 -9.14 2.66
N HIS A 376 -3.94 -9.37 2.36
CA HIS A 376 -3.48 -9.74 1.02
C HIS A 376 -3.98 -11.12 0.57
N LEU A 377 -3.96 -12.08 1.47
CA LEU A 377 -4.44 -13.43 1.20
C LEU A 377 -5.93 -13.41 0.84
N SER A 378 -6.75 -12.64 1.57
CA SER A 378 -8.18 -12.49 1.29
C SER A 378 -8.43 -11.92 -0.12
N GLY A 379 -7.66 -10.89 -0.53
CA GLY A 379 -7.73 -10.31 -1.87
C GLY A 379 -7.31 -11.28 -2.98
N SER A 380 -6.25 -12.05 -2.75
CA SER A 380 -5.73 -13.03 -3.72
C SER A 380 -6.67 -14.23 -3.88
N ILE A 381 -7.26 -14.70 -2.79
CA ILE A 381 -8.21 -15.83 -2.80
C ILE A 381 -9.53 -15.43 -3.45
N SER A 382 -10.03 -14.23 -3.18
CA SER A 382 -11.27 -13.74 -3.81
C SER A 382 -11.13 -13.57 -5.33
N SER A 383 -9.91 -13.45 -5.85
CA SER A 383 -9.63 -13.38 -7.30
C SER A 383 -9.36 -14.74 -7.95
N ALA A 384 -9.08 -15.78 -7.17
CA ALA A 384 -8.78 -17.13 -7.63
C ALA A 384 -9.98 -18.05 -7.36
N ASP A 385 -10.44 -18.75 -8.41
CA ASP A 385 -11.54 -19.72 -8.34
C ASP A 385 -11.06 -21.01 -7.62
N ILE A 386 -10.87 -20.92 -6.29
CA ILE A 386 -10.36 -22.01 -5.46
C ILE A 386 -11.53 -22.74 -4.80
N SER A 387 -11.92 -23.86 -5.37
CA SER A 387 -13.06 -24.70 -4.93
C SER A 387 -12.94 -25.29 -3.50
N ILE A 388 -11.78 -25.17 -2.85
CA ILE A 388 -11.53 -25.70 -1.49
C ILE A 388 -12.02 -24.76 -0.40
N ILE A 389 -12.22 -23.47 -0.72
CA ILE A 389 -12.63 -22.46 0.28
C ILE A 389 -14.15 -22.38 0.28
N PRO A 390 -14.79 -22.43 1.47
CA PRO A 390 -16.24 -22.28 1.56
C PRO A 390 -16.72 -20.95 1.01
N GLU A 391 -17.72 -20.97 0.12
CA GLU A 391 -18.27 -19.78 -0.55
C GLU A 391 -18.77 -18.68 0.41
N ASN A 392 -19.19 -19.08 1.62
CA ASN A 392 -19.75 -18.17 2.61
C ASN A 392 -18.76 -17.75 3.71
N LEU A 393 -17.45 -18.02 3.53
CA LEU A 393 -16.42 -17.64 4.48
C LEU A 393 -16.17 -16.13 4.46
N ASP A 394 -16.45 -15.46 5.58
CA ASP A 394 -16.10 -14.06 5.78
C ASP A 394 -14.67 -13.98 6.33
N PHE A 395 -13.73 -13.53 5.50
CA PHE A 395 -12.29 -13.45 5.83
C PHE A 395 -11.99 -12.60 7.06
N MET A 396 -12.92 -11.75 7.52
CA MET A 396 -12.74 -10.99 8.74
C MET A 396 -12.44 -11.88 9.96
N TRP A 397 -12.97 -13.10 10.03
CA TRP A 397 -12.75 -14.03 11.15
C TRP A 397 -11.39 -14.71 11.17
N LEU A 398 -10.62 -14.58 10.08
CA LEU A 398 -9.25 -15.09 9.96
C LEU A 398 -8.18 -14.11 10.45
N TYR A 399 -8.53 -12.84 10.72
CA TYR A 399 -7.56 -11.90 11.27
C TYR A 399 -7.09 -12.34 12.65
N PRO A 400 -5.78 -12.49 12.90
CA PRO A 400 -5.25 -13.01 14.16
C PRO A 400 -5.26 -11.96 15.26
N VAL A 401 -6.47 -11.51 15.65
CA VAL A 401 -6.68 -10.40 16.60
C VAL A 401 -6.11 -10.69 17.99
N ALA A 402 -6.10 -11.97 18.43
CA ALA A 402 -5.64 -12.37 19.74
C ALA A 402 -4.12 -12.63 19.83
N PHE A 403 -3.40 -12.65 18.70
CA PHE A 403 -1.99 -13.03 18.63
C PHE A 403 -1.08 -12.17 19.52
N ALA A 404 -0.99 -10.85 19.29
CA ALA A 404 -0.17 -9.97 20.12
C ALA A 404 -0.72 -9.77 21.55
N PRO A 405 -2.04 -9.63 21.78
CA PRO A 405 -2.61 -9.56 23.12
C PRO A 405 -2.24 -10.74 24.02
N VAL A 406 -2.39 -11.98 23.53
CA VAL A 406 -2.02 -13.20 24.26
C VAL A 406 -0.52 -13.21 24.54
N THR A 407 0.31 -12.96 23.53
CA THR A 407 1.76 -12.93 23.68
C THR A 407 2.22 -11.87 24.69
N ALA A 408 1.69 -10.63 24.59
CA ALA A 408 2.03 -9.54 25.52
C ALA A 408 1.63 -9.87 26.96
N THR A 409 0.49 -10.54 27.16
CA THR A 409 0.03 -10.97 28.50
C THR A 409 1.00 -11.96 29.14
N VAL A 410 1.49 -12.92 28.38
CA VAL A 410 2.41 -13.96 28.89
C VAL A 410 3.83 -13.40 29.09
N LEU A 411 4.30 -12.59 28.13
CA LEU A 411 5.66 -12.02 28.22
C LEU A 411 5.81 -11.01 29.37
N TYR A 412 4.74 -10.29 29.72
CA TYR A 412 4.80 -9.20 30.66
C TYR A 412 3.71 -9.26 31.73
N ASP A 413 2.53 -8.70 31.39
CA ASP A 413 1.41 -8.65 32.32
C ASP A 413 0.07 -8.42 31.63
N ARG A 414 -1.01 -8.51 32.41
CA ARG A 414 -2.38 -8.25 31.99
C ARG A 414 -2.58 -6.84 31.39
N ARG A 415 -1.88 -5.83 31.91
CA ARG A 415 -2.06 -4.42 31.48
C ARG A 415 -1.59 -4.23 30.05
N LEU A 416 -0.45 -4.83 29.71
CA LEU A 416 0.06 -4.82 28.35
C LEU A 416 -0.79 -5.66 27.42
N GLY A 417 -1.30 -6.81 27.88
CA GLY A 417 -2.27 -7.60 27.12
C GLY A 417 -3.52 -6.80 26.76
N ILE A 418 -4.08 -6.03 27.68
CA ILE A 418 -5.24 -5.15 27.41
C ILE A 418 -4.86 -4.02 26.44
N ALA A 419 -3.69 -3.41 26.59
CA ALA A 419 -3.23 -2.37 25.66
C ALA A 419 -3.13 -2.90 24.22
N PHE A 420 -2.55 -4.10 24.05
CA PHE A 420 -2.51 -4.77 22.76
C PHE A 420 -3.89 -5.22 22.27
N SER A 421 -4.83 -5.55 23.16
CA SER A 421 -6.23 -5.84 22.79
C SER A 421 -6.91 -4.61 22.18
N VAL A 422 -6.73 -3.44 22.80
CA VAL A 422 -7.24 -2.17 22.26
C VAL A 422 -6.56 -1.86 20.92
N PHE A 423 -5.24 -1.94 20.85
CA PHE A 423 -4.48 -1.70 19.64
C PHE A 423 -4.93 -2.60 18.48
N SER A 424 -4.96 -3.91 18.71
CA SER A 424 -5.34 -4.91 17.71
C SER A 424 -6.78 -4.73 17.22
N SER A 425 -7.73 -4.48 18.13
CA SER A 425 -9.14 -4.29 17.77
C SER A 425 -9.39 -2.99 17.02
N MET A 426 -8.68 -1.91 17.34
CA MET A 426 -8.78 -0.65 16.59
C MET A 426 -8.25 -0.80 15.16
N ILE A 427 -7.07 -1.42 14.98
CA ILE A 427 -6.53 -1.71 13.65
C ILE A 427 -7.48 -2.62 12.87
N PHE A 428 -7.99 -3.68 13.50
CA PHE A 428 -8.96 -4.60 12.89
C PHE A 428 -10.22 -3.87 12.39
N GLY A 429 -10.79 -2.96 13.19
CA GLY A 429 -11.97 -2.20 12.80
C GLY A 429 -11.71 -1.25 11.63
N ILE A 430 -10.52 -0.62 11.56
CA ILE A 430 -10.11 0.19 10.41
C ILE A 430 -10.06 -0.68 9.15
N LEU A 431 -9.42 -1.84 9.23
CA LEU A 431 -9.28 -2.77 8.10
C LEU A 431 -10.63 -3.33 7.63
N ASN A 432 -11.64 -3.35 8.51
CA ASN A 432 -13.02 -3.72 8.17
C ASN A 432 -13.93 -2.51 7.89
N GLY A 433 -13.37 -1.41 7.38
CA GLY A 433 -14.14 -0.26 6.91
C GLY A 433 -14.62 0.68 8.02
N TYR A 434 -13.89 0.80 9.12
CA TYR A 434 -14.22 1.59 10.32
C TYR A 434 -15.48 1.08 11.05
N ASP A 435 -15.71 -0.23 10.99
CA ASP A 435 -16.85 -0.88 11.62
C ASP A 435 -16.67 -0.91 13.14
N LEU A 436 -17.46 -0.11 13.85
CA LEU A 436 -17.44 -0.03 15.31
C LEU A 436 -17.85 -1.36 15.96
N ALA A 437 -18.83 -2.06 15.38
CA ALA A 437 -19.27 -3.36 15.90
C ALA A 437 -18.15 -4.39 15.80
N ALA A 438 -17.43 -4.40 14.68
CA ALA A 438 -16.24 -5.25 14.49
C ALA A 438 -15.14 -4.93 15.52
N MET A 439 -14.89 -3.63 15.81
CA MET A 439 -13.94 -3.20 16.86
C MET A 439 -14.33 -3.75 18.24
N VAL A 440 -15.59 -3.58 18.63
CA VAL A 440 -16.10 -4.00 19.93
C VAL A 440 -16.05 -5.53 20.06
N CYS A 441 -16.45 -6.26 19.01
CA CYS A 441 -16.36 -7.72 18.96
C CYS A 441 -14.90 -8.21 19.08
N ALA A 442 -13.98 -7.63 18.32
CA ALA A 442 -12.56 -7.99 18.38
C ALA A 442 -11.95 -7.70 19.75
N PHE A 443 -12.29 -6.54 20.36
CA PHE A 443 -11.85 -6.22 21.72
C PHE A 443 -12.39 -7.24 22.74
N SER A 444 -13.66 -7.58 22.65
CA SER A 444 -14.30 -8.56 23.55
C SER A 444 -13.64 -9.94 23.47
N VAL A 445 -13.35 -10.40 22.24
CA VAL A 445 -12.66 -11.67 21.98
C VAL A 445 -11.24 -11.64 22.56
N THR A 446 -10.47 -10.61 22.27
CA THR A 446 -9.07 -10.51 22.72
C THR A 446 -8.97 -10.34 24.23
N PHE A 447 -9.85 -9.54 24.84
CA PHE A 447 -9.92 -9.37 26.28
C PHE A 447 -10.29 -10.69 26.97
N ALA A 448 -11.31 -11.40 26.47
CA ALA A 448 -11.73 -12.70 26.97
C ALA A 448 -10.62 -13.74 26.86
N ALA A 449 -9.93 -13.79 25.73
CA ALA A 449 -8.80 -14.69 25.50
C ALA A 449 -7.65 -14.40 26.49
N THR A 450 -7.34 -13.14 26.78
CA THR A 450 -6.20 -12.80 27.69
C THR A 450 -6.51 -12.96 29.16
N TYR A 451 -7.78 -12.97 29.57
CA TYR A 451 -8.18 -12.99 30.99
C TYR A 451 -7.69 -14.20 31.78
N PRO A 452 -7.86 -15.46 31.32
CA PRO A 452 -7.44 -16.65 32.07
C PRO A 452 -5.92 -16.77 32.24
N ILE A 453 -5.14 -16.24 31.31
CA ILE A 453 -3.67 -16.30 31.31
C ILE A 453 -3.00 -15.13 32.03
N ALA A 454 -3.80 -14.14 32.49
CA ALA A 454 -3.29 -12.93 33.12
C ALA A 454 -2.58 -13.13 34.46
N ARG A 455 -2.87 -14.24 35.15
CA ARG A 455 -2.22 -14.67 36.41
C ARG A 455 -1.82 -16.14 36.28
N MET A 456 -0.95 -16.42 35.31
CA MET A 456 -0.58 -17.78 34.95
C MET A 456 0.26 -18.42 36.07
N ARG A 457 -0.23 -19.52 36.62
CA ARG A 457 0.49 -20.38 37.57
C ARG A 457 0.63 -21.82 37.04
N TYR A 458 -0.19 -22.19 36.05
CA TYR A 458 -0.21 -23.54 35.50
C TYR A 458 -0.42 -23.56 33.99
N ARG A 459 0.21 -24.45 33.26
CA ARG A 459 0.08 -24.56 31.78
C ARG A 459 -1.37 -24.79 31.34
N VAL A 460 -2.21 -25.42 32.18
CA VAL A 460 -3.63 -25.65 31.88
C VAL A 460 -4.41 -24.33 31.63
N GLN A 461 -3.91 -23.21 32.13
CA GLN A 461 -4.54 -21.90 31.90
C GLN A 461 -4.52 -21.47 30.43
N PHE A 462 -3.58 -21.99 29.61
CA PHE A 462 -3.65 -21.81 28.15
C PHE A 462 -4.90 -22.47 27.56
N VAL A 463 -5.24 -23.68 28.01
CA VAL A 463 -6.44 -24.40 27.56
C VAL A 463 -7.70 -23.60 27.93
N TRP A 464 -7.78 -23.08 29.16
CA TRP A 464 -8.87 -22.20 29.56
C TRP A 464 -8.93 -20.91 28.74
N GLY A 465 -7.79 -20.33 28.40
CA GLY A 465 -7.71 -19.16 27.51
C GLY A 465 -8.27 -19.46 26.11
N ILE A 466 -7.94 -20.62 25.55
CA ILE A 466 -8.49 -21.08 24.25
C ILE A 466 -10.01 -21.25 24.36
N ILE A 467 -10.50 -21.97 25.37
CA ILE A 467 -11.94 -22.22 25.54
C ILE A 467 -12.72 -20.93 25.66
N VAL A 468 -12.29 -20.01 26.54
CA VAL A 468 -12.95 -18.72 26.73
C VAL A 468 -12.85 -17.84 25.48
N GLY A 469 -11.71 -17.86 24.79
CA GLY A 469 -11.52 -17.16 23.52
C GLY A 469 -12.45 -17.66 22.41
N VAL A 470 -12.60 -18.98 22.28
CA VAL A 470 -13.53 -19.61 21.31
C VAL A 470 -14.98 -19.28 21.64
N LEU A 471 -15.38 -19.32 22.91
CA LEU A 471 -16.73 -18.93 23.32
C LEU A 471 -17.01 -17.43 23.02
N ALA A 472 -16.03 -16.56 23.29
CA ALA A 472 -16.14 -15.15 22.96
C ALA A 472 -16.20 -14.91 21.44
N MET A 473 -15.44 -15.68 20.64
CA MET A 473 -15.49 -15.65 19.19
C MET A 473 -16.88 -16.06 18.67
N ALA A 474 -17.43 -17.15 19.20
CA ALA A 474 -18.77 -17.60 18.86
C ALA A 474 -19.83 -16.53 19.17
N ALA A 475 -19.74 -15.89 20.34
CA ALA A 475 -20.61 -14.79 20.70
C ALA A 475 -20.45 -13.59 19.76
N ALA A 476 -19.22 -13.21 19.40
CA ALA A 476 -18.92 -12.13 18.47
C ALA A 476 -19.51 -12.39 17.08
N ILE A 477 -19.33 -13.61 16.55
CA ILE A 477 -19.92 -14.03 15.27
C ILE A 477 -21.45 -13.94 15.33
N SER A 478 -22.06 -14.45 16.41
CA SER A 478 -23.52 -14.40 16.61
C SER A 478 -24.04 -12.95 16.61
N VAL A 479 -23.38 -12.07 17.33
CA VAL A 479 -23.75 -10.63 17.37
C VAL A 479 -23.63 -10.00 15.99
N MET A 480 -22.53 -10.25 15.27
CA MET A 480 -22.33 -9.68 13.92
C MET A 480 -23.35 -10.21 12.92
N TYR A 481 -23.74 -11.48 13.01
CA TYR A 481 -24.79 -12.08 12.17
C TYR A 481 -26.16 -11.43 12.42
N LEU A 482 -26.50 -11.21 13.69
CA LEU A 482 -27.74 -10.50 14.05
C LEU A 482 -27.73 -9.05 13.57
N LEU A 483 -26.64 -8.31 13.79
CA LEU A 483 -26.52 -6.91 13.36
C LEU A 483 -26.58 -6.73 11.84
N ARG A 484 -26.02 -7.70 11.09
CA ARG A 484 -26.01 -7.68 9.63
C ARG A 484 -27.22 -8.36 8.99
N ASN A 485 -28.17 -8.84 9.79
CA ASN A 485 -29.36 -9.60 9.36
C ASN A 485 -29.05 -10.77 8.41
N ARG A 486 -27.97 -11.51 8.72
CA ARG A 486 -27.55 -12.70 7.95
C ARG A 486 -28.07 -13.94 8.65
N LEU A 487 -29.03 -14.65 8.06
CA LEU A 487 -29.70 -15.79 8.68
C LEU A 487 -29.28 -17.16 8.09
N SER A 488 -28.18 -17.23 7.36
CA SER A 488 -27.68 -18.50 6.82
C SER A 488 -26.96 -19.31 7.91
N LEU A 489 -27.53 -20.44 8.30
CA LEU A 489 -26.92 -21.36 9.28
C LEU A 489 -25.60 -21.96 8.76
N GLU A 490 -25.54 -22.28 7.47
CA GLU A 490 -24.32 -22.84 6.86
C GLU A 490 -23.16 -21.85 6.95
N ALA A 491 -23.37 -20.59 6.52
CA ALA A 491 -22.39 -19.53 6.64
C ALA A 491 -21.97 -19.29 8.10
N PHE A 492 -22.92 -19.37 9.05
CA PHE A 492 -22.63 -19.24 10.47
C PHE A 492 -21.66 -20.30 10.95
N TYR A 493 -21.92 -21.59 10.66
CA TYR A 493 -21.03 -22.69 11.07
C TYR A 493 -19.66 -22.62 10.40
N GLN A 494 -19.58 -22.28 9.12
CA GLN A 494 -18.30 -22.09 8.42
C GLN A 494 -17.44 -21.03 9.10
N ASN A 495 -18.03 -19.86 9.41
CA ASN A 495 -17.34 -18.76 10.07
C ASN A 495 -17.00 -19.06 11.54
N LEU A 496 -17.84 -19.84 12.23
CA LEU A 496 -17.58 -20.31 13.59
C LEU A 496 -16.37 -21.24 13.65
N ILE A 497 -16.27 -22.18 12.72
CA ILE A 497 -15.11 -23.09 12.61
C ILE A 497 -13.85 -22.29 12.32
N ALA A 498 -13.90 -21.39 11.33
CA ALA A 498 -12.75 -20.56 10.93
C ALA A 498 -12.27 -19.65 12.07
N GLY A 499 -13.17 -18.92 12.72
CA GLY A 499 -12.85 -18.06 13.85
C GLY A 499 -12.33 -18.82 15.07
N SER A 500 -12.89 -20.01 15.35
CA SER A 500 -12.40 -20.88 16.43
C SER A 500 -11.00 -21.41 16.13
N ALA A 501 -10.76 -21.87 14.91
CA ALA A 501 -9.44 -22.32 14.45
C ALA A 501 -8.41 -21.18 14.53
N ASN A 502 -8.79 -19.96 14.19
CA ASN A 502 -7.94 -18.78 14.32
C ASN A 502 -7.51 -18.53 15.78
N ILE A 503 -8.42 -18.60 16.75
CA ILE A 503 -8.08 -18.47 18.18
C ILE A 503 -7.08 -19.55 18.60
N VAL A 504 -7.33 -20.82 18.24
CA VAL A 504 -6.41 -21.91 18.55
C VAL A 504 -5.02 -21.66 17.93
N LEU A 505 -4.97 -21.20 16.67
CA LEU A 505 -3.74 -20.87 15.97
C LEU A 505 -2.98 -19.72 16.65
N CYS A 506 -3.68 -18.66 17.07
CA CYS A 506 -3.08 -17.54 17.80
C CYS A 506 -2.39 -18.03 19.09
N TYR A 507 -3.04 -18.92 19.84
CA TYR A 507 -2.46 -19.48 21.05
C TYR A 507 -1.29 -20.42 20.76
N ALA A 508 -1.40 -21.27 19.74
CA ALA A 508 -0.34 -22.19 19.36
C ALA A 508 0.93 -21.44 18.92
N LEU A 509 0.78 -20.44 18.05
CA LEU A 509 1.90 -19.61 17.60
C LEU A 509 2.52 -18.81 18.75
N ALA A 510 1.69 -18.22 19.63
CA ALA A 510 2.17 -17.51 20.79
C ALA A 510 2.95 -18.41 21.74
N SER A 511 2.39 -19.58 22.13
CA SER A 511 2.95 -20.44 23.17
C SER A 511 4.18 -21.24 22.72
N VAL A 512 4.17 -21.76 21.47
CA VAL A 512 5.22 -22.69 21.01
C VAL A 512 6.43 -21.96 20.41
N ALA A 513 6.19 -20.96 19.57
CA ALA A 513 7.27 -20.32 18.80
C ALA A 513 7.64 -18.95 19.32
N LEU A 514 6.65 -18.04 19.43
CA LEU A 514 6.94 -16.62 19.61
C LEU A 514 7.45 -16.27 21.00
N ILE A 515 6.88 -16.88 22.07
CA ILE A 515 7.31 -16.60 23.45
C ILE A 515 8.77 -17.00 23.62
N HIS A 516 9.16 -18.20 23.19
CA HIS A 516 10.55 -18.67 23.27
C HIS A 516 11.52 -17.83 22.44
N LEU A 517 11.09 -17.41 21.23
CA LEU A 517 11.88 -16.54 20.36
C LEU A 517 12.11 -15.18 21.01
N MET A 518 11.05 -14.58 21.57
CA MET A 518 11.13 -13.26 22.26
C MET A 518 11.97 -13.32 23.52
N GLU A 519 11.83 -14.39 24.32
CA GLU A 519 12.69 -14.62 25.49
C GLU A 519 14.17 -14.66 25.11
N ARG A 520 14.49 -15.43 24.04
CA ARG A 520 15.88 -15.63 23.60
C ARG A 520 16.49 -14.35 23.00
N ILE A 521 15.74 -13.64 22.14
CA ILE A 521 16.26 -12.45 21.45
C ILE A 521 16.39 -11.26 22.42
N PHE A 522 15.36 -11.05 23.25
CA PHE A 522 15.29 -9.86 24.10
C PHE A 522 15.73 -10.09 25.56
N GLY A 523 16.06 -11.33 25.92
CA GLY A 523 16.48 -11.69 27.27
C GLY A 523 15.38 -11.49 28.31
N ILE A 524 14.13 -11.76 27.94
CA ILE A 524 12.97 -11.67 28.83
C ILE A 524 12.83 -13.00 29.56
N THR A 525 12.54 -12.95 30.86
CA THR A 525 12.25 -14.15 31.65
C THR A 525 10.76 -14.15 31.98
N THR A 526 10.02 -15.11 31.44
CA THR A 526 8.59 -15.25 31.67
C THR A 526 8.28 -16.13 32.87
N VAL A 527 7.02 -16.13 33.30
CA VAL A 527 6.50 -17.06 34.31
C VAL A 527 6.72 -18.51 33.87
N LEU A 528 6.58 -18.81 32.57
CA LEU A 528 6.81 -20.16 32.03
C LEU A 528 8.26 -20.61 32.23
N THR A 529 9.22 -19.75 31.90
CA THR A 529 10.65 -20.01 32.12
C THR A 529 10.95 -20.22 33.61
N LEU A 530 10.36 -19.38 34.50
CA LEU A 530 10.53 -19.55 35.95
C LEU A 530 9.95 -20.88 36.46
N MET A 531 8.77 -21.30 35.96
CA MET A 531 8.19 -22.59 36.29
C MET A 531 9.08 -23.77 35.85
N GLU A 532 9.63 -23.67 34.64
CA GLU A 532 10.59 -24.64 34.13
C GLU A 532 11.88 -24.67 34.94
N MET A 533 12.35 -23.51 35.40
CA MET A 533 13.53 -23.41 36.26
C MET A 533 13.31 -23.96 37.67
N SER A 534 12.04 -24.09 38.11
CA SER A 534 11.68 -24.71 39.40
C SER A 534 11.70 -26.23 39.37
N ASP A 535 11.86 -26.86 38.20
CA ASP A 535 11.91 -28.33 38.08
C ASP A 535 13.26 -28.87 38.57
N PHE A 536 13.21 -29.70 39.60
CA PHE A 536 14.39 -30.34 40.20
C PHE A 536 15.15 -31.29 39.26
N ASN A 537 14.55 -31.69 38.13
CA ASN A 537 15.24 -32.43 37.08
C ASN A 537 16.16 -31.59 36.21
N ARG A 538 16.16 -30.25 36.36
CA ARG A 538 17.08 -29.38 35.67
C ARG A 538 18.53 -29.70 36.01
N PRO A 539 19.45 -29.72 35.00
CA PRO A 539 20.84 -30.13 35.21
C PRO A 539 21.56 -29.36 36.33
N ALA A 540 21.29 -28.04 36.44
CA ALA A 540 21.91 -27.20 37.47
C ALA A 540 21.41 -27.53 38.89
N LEU A 541 20.08 -27.81 39.09
CA LEU A 541 19.56 -28.22 40.39
C LEU A 541 19.99 -29.64 40.74
N LYS A 542 20.07 -30.53 39.76
CA LYS A 542 20.62 -31.86 39.90
C LYS A 542 22.09 -31.82 40.39
N ARG A 543 22.90 -30.94 39.79
CA ARG A 543 24.25 -30.69 40.24
C ARG A 543 24.31 -30.29 41.72
N ILE A 544 23.44 -29.36 42.15
CA ILE A 544 23.42 -28.94 43.57
C ILE A 544 23.08 -30.15 44.45
N SER A 545 22.05 -30.95 44.10
CA SER A 545 21.63 -32.08 44.89
C SER A 545 22.67 -33.20 44.98
N GLU A 546 23.46 -33.41 43.90
CA GLU A 546 24.48 -34.49 43.85
C GLU A 546 25.79 -34.09 44.53
N TYR A 547 26.25 -32.86 44.31
CA TYR A 547 27.58 -32.42 44.80
C TYR A 547 27.52 -31.69 46.13
N ALA A 548 26.39 -31.03 46.45
CA ALA A 548 26.23 -30.23 47.67
C ALA A 548 24.82 -30.47 48.29
N PRO A 549 24.50 -31.70 48.77
CA PRO A 549 23.15 -32.02 49.23
C PRO A 549 22.68 -31.17 50.42
N GLY A 550 23.57 -30.75 51.31
CA GLY A 550 23.22 -29.83 52.38
C GLY A 550 22.80 -28.46 51.89
N THR A 551 23.52 -27.90 50.88
CA THR A 551 23.14 -26.68 50.20
C THR A 551 21.83 -26.83 49.45
N PHE A 552 21.57 -27.98 48.83
CA PHE A 552 20.28 -28.24 48.14
C PHE A 552 19.11 -28.15 49.13
N HIS A 553 19.21 -28.78 50.30
CA HIS A 553 18.17 -28.73 51.33
C HIS A 553 17.97 -27.31 51.89
N HIS A 554 19.08 -26.60 52.15
CA HIS A 554 19.08 -25.17 52.54
C HIS A 554 18.35 -24.32 51.51
N SER A 555 18.72 -24.45 50.22
CA SER A 555 18.09 -23.70 49.14
C SER A 555 16.57 -23.94 49.00
N ILE A 556 16.10 -25.18 49.27
CA ILE A 556 14.67 -25.46 49.30
C ILE A 556 13.99 -24.72 50.48
N GLN A 557 14.60 -24.74 51.69
CA GLN A 557 14.03 -24.05 52.85
C GLN A 557 13.99 -22.54 52.64
N VAL A 558 15.10 -21.95 52.15
CA VAL A 558 15.17 -20.52 51.78
C VAL A 558 14.10 -20.20 50.71
N SER A 559 13.93 -21.06 49.69
CA SER A 559 12.97 -20.82 48.62
C SER A 559 11.54 -20.79 49.13
N ASN A 560 11.14 -21.71 50.03
CA ASN A 560 9.79 -21.73 50.61
C ASN A 560 9.54 -20.49 51.49
N LEU A 561 10.53 -20.14 52.34
CA LEU A 561 10.47 -18.97 53.22
C LEU A 561 10.35 -17.68 52.39
N ALA A 562 11.23 -17.51 51.39
CA ALA A 562 11.28 -16.31 50.55
C ALA A 562 10.03 -16.16 49.67
N GLU A 563 9.47 -17.24 49.16
CA GLU A 563 8.23 -17.21 48.36
C GLU A 563 7.05 -16.65 49.17
N HIS A 564 6.84 -17.21 50.40
CA HIS A 564 5.78 -16.78 51.29
C HIS A 564 5.90 -15.28 51.65
N VAL A 565 7.12 -14.88 52.03
CA VAL A 565 7.42 -13.50 52.42
C VAL A 565 7.23 -12.53 51.27
N ALA A 566 7.64 -12.88 50.06
CA ALA A 566 7.45 -12.06 48.85
C ALA A 566 5.98 -11.79 48.55
N GLU A 567 5.08 -12.75 48.78
CA GLU A 567 3.63 -12.56 48.61
C GLU A 567 3.06 -11.45 49.52
N SER A 568 3.58 -11.30 50.75
CA SER A 568 3.11 -10.33 51.74
C SER A 568 3.20 -8.87 51.28
N ILE A 569 4.19 -8.56 50.46
CA ILE A 569 4.40 -7.23 49.88
C ILE A 569 4.07 -7.12 48.40
N GLY A 570 3.55 -8.20 47.78
CA GLY A 570 3.21 -8.23 46.36
C GLY A 570 4.43 -8.22 45.43
N ALA A 571 5.60 -8.70 45.91
CA ALA A 571 6.76 -8.98 45.07
C ALA A 571 6.55 -10.25 44.25
N ASN A 572 7.42 -10.50 43.27
CA ASN A 572 7.31 -11.71 42.42
C ASN A 572 7.76 -12.95 43.18
N SER A 573 6.83 -13.63 43.87
CA SER A 573 7.11 -14.77 44.73
C SER A 573 7.75 -15.95 43.99
N LEU A 574 7.30 -16.25 42.76
CA LEU A 574 7.91 -17.31 41.95
C LEU A 574 9.35 -16.99 41.56
N LEU A 575 9.65 -15.72 41.23
CA LEU A 575 11.02 -15.30 40.92
C LEU A 575 11.93 -15.47 42.13
N VAL A 576 11.49 -15.02 43.31
CA VAL A 576 12.28 -15.15 44.56
C VAL A 576 12.54 -16.61 44.90
N ARG A 577 11.51 -17.46 44.77
CA ARG A 577 11.66 -18.90 44.93
C ARG A 577 12.73 -19.47 44.00
N VAL A 578 12.65 -19.16 42.70
CA VAL A 578 13.64 -19.66 41.72
C VAL A 578 15.02 -19.11 42.00
N MET A 579 15.14 -17.81 42.32
CA MET A 579 16.45 -17.23 42.75
C MET A 579 17.04 -18.00 43.94
N ALA A 580 16.20 -18.32 44.91
CA ALA A 580 16.63 -19.05 46.11
C ALA A 580 17.08 -20.50 45.79
N LEU A 581 16.46 -21.19 44.84
CA LEU A 581 16.89 -22.54 44.44
C LEU A 581 18.31 -22.54 43.83
N TYR A 582 18.77 -21.43 43.21
CA TYR A 582 20.02 -21.37 42.48
C TYR A 582 21.10 -20.51 43.17
N HIS A 583 20.75 -19.71 44.22
CA HIS A 583 21.63 -18.67 44.75
C HIS A 583 23.00 -19.18 45.12
N ASP A 584 23.07 -20.38 45.63
CA ASP A 584 24.25 -21.05 46.17
C ASP A 584 24.88 -22.11 45.26
N ILE A 585 24.54 -22.17 43.98
CA ILE A 585 25.07 -23.16 43.03
C ILE A 585 26.62 -23.21 43.01
N GLY A 586 27.30 -22.08 43.28
CA GLY A 586 28.75 -22.02 43.31
C GLY A 586 29.39 -22.84 44.40
N LYS A 587 28.67 -23.15 45.48
CA LYS A 587 29.16 -24.02 46.58
C LYS A 587 29.43 -25.45 46.10
N THR A 588 28.84 -25.89 44.96
CA THR A 588 29.13 -27.20 44.35
C THR A 588 30.57 -27.36 43.87
N MET A 589 31.37 -26.31 43.81
CA MET A 589 32.79 -26.39 43.40
C MET A 589 33.71 -26.86 44.55
N ARG A 590 33.35 -26.52 45.79
CA ARG A 590 34.11 -26.91 47.02
C ARG A 590 33.14 -27.08 48.19
N PRO A 591 32.22 -28.10 48.14
CA PRO A 591 31.11 -28.21 49.09
C PRO A 591 31.58 -28.41 50.53
N GLU A 592 32.73 -29.05 50.75
CA GLU A 592 33.33 -29.34 52.05
C GLU A 592 33.71 -28.11 52.89
N TYR A 593 33.85 -26.96 52.26
CA TYR A 593 34.13 -25.68 52.96
C TYR A 593 32.87 -25.00 53.50
N PHE A 594 31.67 -25.48 53.17
CA PHE A 594 30.39 -24.91 53.63
C PHE A 594 29.78 -25.77 54.70
N THR A 595 29.39 -25.18 55.80
CA THR A 595 29.01 -25.88 57.05
C THR A 595 27.87 -26.88 56.86
N GLU A 596 26.91 -26.59 56.03
CA GLU A 596 25.76 -27.43 55.71
C GLU A 596 26.14 -28.74 54.99
N ASN A 597 27.35 -28.79 54.36
CA ASN A 597 27.85 -29.98 53.65
C ASN A 597 28.99 -30.67 54.42
N GLN A 598 29.44 -30.12 55.54
CA GLN A 598 30.54 -30.69 56.32
C GLN A 598 30.11 -32.00 57.04
N LYS A 599 31.05 -32.93 57.13
CA LYS A 599 30.89 -34.10 57.98
C LYS A 599 31.15 -33.71 59.43
N GLN A 600 30.42 -34.30 60.38
CA GLN A 600 30.61 -34.00 61.82
C GLN A 600 32.06 -34.10 62.24
N GLY A 601 32.57 -33.00 62.86
CA GLY A 601 33.93 -32.94 63.43
C GLY A 601 35.05 -32.54 62.47
N VAL A 602 34.78 -32.30 61.18
CA VAL A 602 35.78 -31.92 60.16
C VAL A 602 35.45 -30.54 59.58
N ASN A 603 36.19 -29.50 60.04
CA ASN A 603 36.08 -28.17 59.45
C ASN A 603 37.37 -27.79 58.73
N PRO A 604 37.44 -27.79 57.39
CA PRO A 604 38.66 -27.44 56.64
C PRO A 604 39.22 -26.05 56.93
N HIS A 605 38.38 -25.12 57.37
CA HIS A 605 38.78 -23.77 57.73
C HIS A 605 39.68 -23.66 58.99
N ASN A 606 39.73 -24.75 59.79
CA ASN A 606 40.60 -24.75 60.96
C ASN A 606 42.13 -24.78 60.63
N ASN A 607 42.45 -25.30 59.44
CA ASN A 607 43.81 -25.56 58.99
C ASN A 607 44.36 -24.53 57.96
N ILE A 608 43.60 -23.47 57.68
CA ILE A 608 43.95 -22.47 56.70
C ILE A 608 43.82 -21.05 57.27
N ASP A 609 44.52 -20.13 56.68
CA ASP A 609 44.51 -18.71 57.09
C ASP A 609 43.08 -18.10 56.91
N PRO A 610 42.69 -17.16 57.87
CA PRO A 610 41.35 -16.50 57.73
C PRO A 610 41.12 -15.84 56.41
N LEU A 611 42.12 -15.19 55.79
CA LEU A 611 41.97 -14.56 54.48
C LEU A 611 41.79 -15.58 53.36
N GLN A 612 42.44 -16.75 53.45
CA GLN A 612 42.20 -17.84 52.48
C GLN A 612 40.80 -18.42 52.64
N SER A 613 40.31 -18.58 53.87
CA SER A 613 38.94 -18.98 54.17
C SER A 613 37.92 -18.05 53.54
N VAL A 614 38.12 -16.75 53.71
CA VAL A 614 37.26 -15.71 53.10
C VAL A 614 37.30 -15.76 51.60
N LYS A 615 38.47 -15.92 50.96
CA LYS A 615 38.56 -16.05 49.47
C LYS A 615 37.76 -17.26 48.94
N ILE A 616 37.79 -18.38 49.67
CA ILE A 616 36.99 -19.57 49.26
C ILE A 616 35.51 -19.29 49.43
N ILE A 617 35.08 -18.69 50.53
CA ILE A 617 33.68 -18.37 50.81
C ILE A 617 33.15 -17.35 49.83
N ILE A 618 33.83 -16.21 49.63
CA ILE A 618 33.41 -15.18 48.64
C ILE A 618 33.40 -15.75 47.22
N GLY A 619 34.33 -16.66 46.91
CA GLY A 619 34.49 -17.26 45.58
C GLY A 619 33.24 -18.02 45.08
N HIS A 620 32.35 -18.49 45.98
CA HIS A 620 31.15 -19.18 45.52
C HIS A 620 30.20 -18.29 44.69
N VAL A 621 30.18 -16.98 44.95
CA VAL A 621 29.37 -16.02 44.19
C VAL A 621 29.88 -15.90 42.77
N GLU A 622 31.19 -15.76 42.56
CA GLU A 622 31.77 -15.70 41.21
C GLU A 622 31.66 -17.03 40.47
N GLN A 623 31.99 -18.14 41.17
CA GLN A 623 31.83 -19.48 40.58
C GLN A 623 30.38 -19.80 40.26
N GLY A 624 29.45 -19.36 41.10
CA GLY A 624 28.02 -19.47 40.86
C GLY A 624 27.56 -18.68 39.63
N ALA A 625 28.07 -17.46 39.43
CA ALA A 625 27.78 -16.65 38.26
C ALA A 625 28.34 -17.28 36.97
N ASN A 626 29.50 -17.93 37.02
CA ASN A 626 30.06 -18.68 35.89
C ASN A 626 29.21 -19.90 35.54
N LEU A 627 28.82 -20.69 36.56
CA LEU A 627 27.90 -21.83 36.40
C LEU A 627 26.54 -21.39 35.89
N ALA A 628 26.02 -20.23 36.31
CA ALA A 628 24.76 -19.70 35.76
C ALA A 628 24.85 -19.45 34.26
N SER A 629 26.00 -18.99 33.76
CA SER A 629 26.22 -18.80 32.31
C SER A 629 26.36 -20.15 31.61
N GLU A 630 27.04 -21.12 32.17
CA GLU A 630 27.21 -22.48 31.63
C GLU A 630 25.86 -23.20 31.47
N TYR A 631 25.02 -23.14 32.51
CA TYR A 631 23.68 -23.76 32.51
C TYR A 631 22.59 -22.91 31.89
N ASN A 632 22.94 -21.79 31.24
CA ASN A 632 21.99 -20.85 30.62
C ASN A 632 20.86 -20.38 31.58
N ILE A 633 21.23 -20.12 32.86
CA ILE A 633 20.31 -19.57 33.85
C ILE A 633 19.99 -18.12 33.45
N PRO A 634 18.70 -17.72 33.34
CA PRO A 634 18.32 -16.35 32.99
C PRO A 634 18.99 -15.31 33.89
N SER A 635 19.42 -14.19 33.30
CA SER A 635 20.12 -13.12 34.03
C SER A 635 19.36 -12.59 35.23
N LEU A 636 18.02 -12.61 35.17
CA LEU A 636 17.13 -12.21 36.26
C LEU A 636 17.21 -13.19 37.44
N VAL A 637 17.33 -14.48 37.21
CA VAL A 637 17.55 -15.50 38.25
C VAL A 637 18.97 -15.45 38.77
N ALA A 638 19.95 -15.33 37.87
CA ALA A 638 21.37 -15.19 38.23
C ALA A 638 21.68 -13.91 39.05
N ALA A 639 20.79 -12.92 39.07
CA ALA A 639 20.90 -11.78 39.99
C ALA A 639 20.85 -12.23 41.46
N GLY A 640 20.04 -13.26 41.80
CA GLY A 640 20.03 -13.86 43.13
C GLY A 640 21.40 -14.39 43.55
N ILE A 641 22.13 -15.02 42.63
CA ILE A 641 23.48 -15.54 42.90
C ILE A 641 24.47 -14.36 43.24
N ARG A 642 24.39 -13.27 42.48
CA ARG A 642 25.34 -12.15 42.62
C ARG A 642 25.03 -11.21 43.77
N GLU A 643 23.76 -11.10 44.20
CA GLU A 643 23.27 -10.01 45.04
C GLU A 643 22.92 -10.46 46.48
N HIS A 644 22.73 -11.79 46.72
CA HIS A 644 22.22 -12.28 48.01
C HIS A 644 23.10 -11.97 49.22
N HIS A 645 24.39 -11.75 49.04
CA HIS A 645 25.27 -11.31 50.10
C HIS A 645 25.62 -9.82 50.07
N GLY A 646 25.32 -9.11 48.94
CA GLY A 646 25.60 -7.71 48.78
C GLY A 646 27.07 -7.36 49.04
N SER A 647 27.29 -6.42 49.93
CA SER A 647 28.62 -6.01 50.41
C SER A 647 28.85 -6.36 51.90
N SER A 648 28.21 -7.42 52.39
CA SER A 648 28.29 -7.84 53.78
C SER A 648 29.68 -8.32 54.15
N ILE A 649 30.05 -8.13 55.43
CA ILE A 649 31.33 -8.59 56.00
C ILE A 649 31.19 -10.02 56.52
N ILE A 650 32.17 -10.88 56.29
CA ILE A 650 32.26 -12.21 56.88
C ILE A 650 32.81 -12.07 58.29
N GLN A 651 31.92 -11.72 59.22
CA GLN A 651 32.23 -11.29 60.58
C GLN A 651 33.17 -12.26 61.33
N TYR A 652 32.90 -13.58 61.25
CA TYR A 652 33.67 -14.58 61.96
C TYR A 652 35.17 -14.53 61.61
N PHE A 653 35.48 -14.55 60.32
CA PHE A 653 36.89 -14.52 59.87
C PHE A 653 37.52 -13.16 60.00
N TYR A 654 36.73 -12.08 59.91
CA TYR A 654 37.24 -10.72 60.18
C TYR A 654 37.64 -10.57 61.61
N HIS A 655 36.83 -11.01 62.58
CA HIS A 655 37.19 -10.98 64.00
C HIS A 655 38.42 -11.88 64.34
N LYS A 656 38.45 -13.09 63.74
CA LYS A 656 39.59 -14.00 63.88
C LYS A 656 40.89 -13.39 63.34
N ALA A 657 40.80 -12.69 62.21
CA ALA A 657 41.99 -11.95 61.67
C ALA A 657 42.41 -10.80 62.55
N LEU A 658 41.46 -10.04 63.14
CA LEU A 658 41.76 -8.97 64.09
C LEU A 658 42.42 -9.50 65.37
N GLU A 659 42.03 -10.69 65.85
CA GLU A 659 42.67 -11.36 66.99
C GLU A 659 44.13 -11.76 66.66
N ASN A 660 44.36 -12.38 65.52
CA ASN A 660 45.70 -12.77 65.04
C ASN A 660 46.54 -11.51 64.79
N ALA A 661 46.01 -10.43 64.31
CA ALA A 661 46.70 -9.17 64.07
C ALA A 661 47.22 -8.46 65.37
N LYS A 662 46.57 -8.73 66.52
CA LYS A 662 47.02 -8.24 67.78
C LYS A 662 48.38 -8.86 68.17
N GLU A 663 48.65 -10.09 67.68
CA GLU A 663 49.89 -10.80 67.95
C GLU A 663 50.96 -10.54 66.88
N THR A 664 50.55 -10.36 65.59
CA THR A 664 51.52 -10.21 64.48
C THR A 664 51.79 -8.75 64.08
N GLY A 665 50.92 -7.80 64.51
CA GLY A 665 51.05 -6.39 64.12
C GLY A 665 50.63 -6.07 62.68
N GLU A 666 50.01 -7.00 62.00
CA GLU A 666 49.57 -6.82 60.64
C GLU A 666 48.31 -5.92 60.55
N GLU A 667 48.15 -5.14 59.47
CA GLU A 667 46.95 -4.33 59.21
C GLU A 667 45.87 -5.17 58.58
N VAL A 668 44.69 -5.27 59.21
CA VAL A 668 43.50 -6.02 58.69
C VAL A 668 42.55 -5.02 58.07
N LYS A 669 42.38 -5.12 56.74
CA LYS A 669 41.47 -4.25 55.99
C LYS A 669 40.05 -4.95 55.86
N VAL A 670 39.01 -4.24 56.23
CA VAL A 670 37.62 -4.74 56.20
C VAL A 670 37.18 -5.16 54.81
N GLU A 671 37.70 -4.49 53.77
CA GLU A 671 37.39 -4.75 52.36
C GLU A 671 37.83 -6.15 51.91
N ASP A 672 38.90 -6.72 52.52
CA ASP A 672 39.39 -8.06 52.19
C ASP A 672 38.50 -9.17 52.75
N TYR A 673 37.68 -8.86 53.77
CA TYR A 673 36.74 -9.74 54.45
C TYR A 673 35.29 -9.48 54.06
N SER A 674 35.05 -8.64 53.03
CA SER A 674 33.72 -8.25 52.56
C SER A 674 33.41 -8.83 51.19
N TYR A 675 32.15 -9.17 50.96
CA TYR A 675 31.65 -9.53 49.63
C TYR A 675 31.77 -8.34 48.68
N LYS A 676 32.13 -8.60 47.41
CA LYS A 676 32.34 -7.61 46.35
C LYS A 676 31.19 -7.51 45.36
N GLY A 677 30.16 -8.33 45.56
CA GLY A 677 28.99 -8.36 44.68
C GLY A 677 28.17 -7.09 44.79
N PRO A 678 27.32 -6.76 43.87
CA PRO A 678 26.40 -5.62 43.98
C PRO A 678 25.46 -5.82 45.17
N LYS A 679 25.06 -4.72 45.82
CA LYS A 679 23.94 -4.73 46.77
C LYS A 679 22.66 -5.15 46.07
N PRO A 680 21.64 -5.66 46.77
CA PRO A 680 20.34 -6.00 46.17
C PRO A 680 19.80 -4.85 45.31
N GLN A 681 19.48 -5.19 44.05
CA GLN A 681 18.97 -4.23 43.06
C GLN A 681 17.45 -4.26 42.93
N SER A 682 16.80 -5.28 43.50
CA SER A 682 15.36 -5.48 43.47
C SER A 682 14.82 -5.89 44.83
N LYS A 683 13.49 -5.80 45.02
CA LYS A 683 12.83 -6.29 46.25
C LYS A 683 13.04 -7.80 46.39
N GLU A 684 13.02 -8.51 45.26
CA GLU A 684 13.21 -9.94 45.21
C GLU A 684 14.59 -10.38 45.73
N THR A 685 15.66 -9.72 45.33
CA THR A 685 17.01 -10.04 45.80
C THR A 685 17.24 -9.59 47.24
N ALA A 686 16.56 -8.50 47.70
CA ALA A 686 16.58 -8.10 49.08
C ALA A 686 15.85 -9.10 50.02
N ILE A 687 14.70 -9.64 49.56
CA ILE A 687 13.98 -10.70 50.30
C ILE A 687 14.83 -11.97 50.37
N LEU A 688 15.49 -12.35 49.25
CA LEU A 688 16.38 -13.49 49.23
C LEU A 688 17.52 -13.33 50.25
N MET A 689 18.18 -12.16 50.29
CA MET A 689 19.23 -11.87 51.28
C MET A 689 18.74 -12.08 52.71
N LEU A 690 17.57 -11.53 53.03
CA LEU A 690 16.99 -11.69 54.36
C LEU A 690 16.62 -13.14 54.67
N ALA A 691 15.99 -13.84 53.72
CA ALA A 691 15.53 -15.24 53.87
C ALA A 691 16.71 -16.18 54.08
N ASP A 692 17.82 -15.99 53.35
CA ASP A 692 19.05 -16.75 53.50
C ASP A 692 19.62 -16.60 54.90
N ILE A 693 19.81 -15.34 55.37
CA ILE A 693 20.38 -15.09 56.69
C ILE A 693 19.44 -15.60 57.81
N ILE A 694 18.15 -15.37 57.70
CA ILE A 694 17.16 -15.75 58.71
C ILE A 694 17.06 -17.28 58.79
N GLU A 695 17.04 -18.01 57.67
CA GLU A 695 17.06 -19.50 57.70
C GLU A 695 18.32 -20.02 58.35
N ALA A 696 19.51 -19.56 57.91
CA ALA A 696 20.77 -20.00 58.42
C ALA A 696 20.92 -19.71 59.93
N THR A 697 20.45 -18.52 60.38
CA THR A 697 20.52 -18.12 61.79
C THR A 697 19.54 -18.89 62.64
N SER A 698 18.28 -19.03 62.23
CA SER A 698 17.25 -19.76 62.96
C SER A 698 17.60 -21.22 63.17
N ARG A 699 18.27 -21.86 62.17
CA ARG A 699 18.77 -23.22 62.25
C ARG A 699 19.90 -23.44 63.25
N SER A 700 20.69 -22.40 63.53
CA SER A 700 21.80 -22.44 64.48
C SER A 700 21.39 -22.04 65.90
N MET A 701 20.19 -21.49 66.10
CA MET A 701 19.69 -21.10 67.42
C MET A 701 19.36 -22.32 68.29
N THR A 702 19.73 -22.21 69.59
CA THR A 702 19.34 -23.20 70.63
C THR A 702 17.95 -22.90 71.20
N ASP A 703 17.56 -21.61 71.22
CA ASP A 703 16.24 -21.15 71.64
C ASP A 703 15.46 -20.66 70.41
N THR A 704 14.41 -21.39 70.07
CA THR A 704 13.48 -21.10 68.95
C THR A 704 12.11 -20.64 69.45
N SER A 705 12.08 -20.04 70.66
CA SER A 705 10.83 -19.38 71.16
C SER A 705 10.38 -18.26 70.25
N PRO A 706 9.07 -17.98 70.14
CA PRO A 706 8.58 -16.89 69.31
C PRO A 706 9.26 -15.55 69.61
N GLU A 707 9.57 -15.25 70.86
CA GLU A 707 10.26 -14.04 71.31
C GLU A 707 11.69 -14.01 70.78
N ALA A 708 12.42 -15.10 70.90
CA ALA A 708 13.81 -15.21 70.42
C ALA A 708 13.90 -15.12 68.92
N LEU A 709 12.96 -15.76 68.18
CA LEU A 709 12.85 -15.68 66.74
C LEU A 709 12.54 -14.25 66.29
N SER A 710 11.57 -13.57 66.97
CA SER A 710 11.21 -12.17 66.65
C SER A 710 12.41 -11.23 66.84
N ALA A 711 13.12 -11.38 67.95
CA ALA A 711 14.30 -10.56 68.24
C ALA A 711 15.40 -10.77 67.17
N MET A 712 15.61 -12.02 66.76
CA MET A 712 16.57 -12.39 65.71
C MET A 712 16.19 -11.79 64.34
N ILE A 713 14.94 -11.91 63.93
CA ILE A 713 14.45 -11.38 62.67
C ILE A 713 14.60 -9.85 62.65
N HIS A 714 14.12 -9.19 63.74
CA HIS A 714 14.22 -7.73 63.89
C HIS A 714 15.66 -7.27 63.75
N LYS A 715 16.58 -7.87 64.52
CA LYS A 715 17.99 -7.54 64.51
C LYS A 715 18.64 -7.76 63.14
N THR A 716 18.26 -8.80 62.44
CA THR A 716 18.77 -9.12 61.09
C THR A 716 18.32 -8.03 60.09
N ILE A 717 17.07 -7.66 60.09
CA ILE A 717 16.54 -6.62 59.21
C ILE A 717 17.15 -5.25 59.50
N GLU A 718 17.23 -4.89 60.80
CA GLU A 718 17.84 -3.65 61.25
C GLU A 718 19.33 -3.54 60.89
N SER A 719 20.10 -4.60 61.09
CA SER A 719 21.52 -4.66 60.72
C SER A 719 21.72 -4.43 59.23
N ARG A 720 21.00 -5.18 58.37
CA ARG A 720 21.12 -5.02 56.90
C ARG A 720 20.66 -3.67 56.40
N PHE A 721 19.66 -3.09 57.06
CA PHE A 721 19.20 -1.72 56.77
C PHE A 721 20.25 -0.69 57.17
N THR A 722 20.81 -0.78 58.36
CA THR A 722 21.84 0.14 58.87
C THR A 722 23.15 0.04 58.07
N GLU A 723 23.53 -1.14 57.62
CA GLU A 723 24.65 -1.39 56.70
C GLU A 723 24.38 -0.81 55.29
N GLY A 724 23.19 -0.32 55.04
CA GLY A 724 22.80 0.27 53.75
C GLY A 724 22.74 -0.75 52.62
N GLN A 725 22.46 -2.04 52.91
CA GLN A 725 22.36 -3.07 51.88
C GLN A 725 21.14 -2.88 50.95
N PHE A 726 20.10 -2.18 51.43
CA PHE A 726 18.87 -1.93 50.66
C PHE A 726 18.86 -0.60 49.96
N ASN A 727 19.95 0.19 49.97
CA ASN A 727 19.98 1.54 49.38
C ASN A 727 19.76 1.55 47.84
N GLU A 728 20.01 0.44 47.17
CA GLU A 728 19.91 0.31 45.72
C GLU A 728 18.64 -0.39 45.25
N CYS A 729 17.77 -0.86 46.16
CA CYS A 729 16.47 -1.44 45.86
C CYS A 729 15.29 -0.52 46.28
N ASN A 730 14.14 -0.71 45.65
CA ASN A 730 12.93 0.07 45.93
C ASN A 730 12.12 -0.56 47.08
N LEU A 731 12.75 -0.83 48.22
CA LEU A 731 12.08 -1.38 49.39
C LEU A 731 11.79 -0.24 50.36
N SER A 732 10.51 -0.08 50.73
CA SER A 732 10.07 0.95 51.66
C SER A 732 10.09 0.44 53.11
N ILE A 733 10.23 1.37 54.10
CA ILE A 733 10.16 1.05 55.54
C ILE A 733 8.87 0.31 55.89
N LYS A 734 7.72 0.71 55.30
CA LYS A 734 6.42 0.03 55.46
C LYS A 734 6.47 -1.43 54.96
N GLU A 735 7.18 -1.70 53.91
CA GLU A 735 7.33 -3.06 53.39
C GLU A 735 8.30 -3.88 54.28
N LEU A 736 9.38 -3.27 54.82
CA LEU A 736 10.24 -3.95 55.78
C LEU A 736 9.46 -4.43 57.00
N SER A 737 8.55 -3.61 57.58
CA SER A 737 7.71 -4.01 58.70
C SER A 737 6.67 -5.12 58.35
N LYS A 738 6.32 -5.23 57.07
CA LYS A 738 5.47 -6.36 56.58
C LYS A 738 6.30 -7.63 56.43
N LEU A 739 7.53 -7.51 55.88
CA LEU A 739 8.45 -8.64 55.75
C LEU A 739 8.78 -9.26 57.10
N GLU A 740 9.04 -8.43 58.12
CA GLU A 740 9.29 -8.88 59.49
C GLU A 740 8.17 -9.78 60.02
N ARG A 741 6.95 -9.34 59.89
CA ARG A 741 5.75 -10.14 60.27
C ARG A 741 5.63 -11.44 59.48
N ALA A 742 5.79 -11.35 58.13
CA ALA A 742 5.69 -12.51 57.26
C ALA A 742 6.80 -13.57 57.56
N PHE A 743 8.02 -13.14 57.91
CA PHE A 743 9.05 -14.04 58.37
C PHE A 743 8.68 -14.76 59.67
N MET A 744 8.10 -13.99 60.65
CA MET A 744 7.61 -14.56 61.89
C MET A 744 6.53 -15.63 61.64
N ASP A 745 5.47 -15.26 60.87
CA ASP A 745 4.37 -16.15 60.54
C ASP A 745 4.86 -17.49 59.90
N SER A 746 5.88 -17.37 59.04
CA SER A 746 6.46 -18.51 58.33
C SER A 746 7.32 -19.42 59.21
N LEU A 747 8.13 -18.84 60.11
CA LEU A 747 8.97 -19.60 61.03
C LEU A 747 8.19 -20.22 62.19
N ASP A 748 7.16 -19.52 62.70
CA ASP A 748 6.26 -20.04 63.73
C ASP A 748 5.61 -21.37 63.26
N GLY A 749 5.12 -21.42 62.02
CA GLY A 749 4.60 -22.66 61.42
C GLY A 749 5.65 -23.78 61.28
N THR A 750 6.93 -23.42 61.16
CA THR A 750 8.03 -24.40 60.98
C THR A 750 8.54 -24.97 62.32
N TYR A 751 8.62 -24.13 63.36
CA TYR A 751 9.15 -24.47 64.66
C TYR A 751 8.11 -24.83 65.73
N HIS A 752 6.78 -24.90 65.34
CA HIS A 752 5.74 -25.36 66.25
C HIS A 752 6.11 -26.70 66.83
N THR A 753 6.31 -26.75 68.16
CA THR A 753 6.55 -27.97 68.94
C THR A 753 5.37 -28.93 68.74
N ARG A 754 5.67 -30.08 68.13
CA ARG A 754 4.67 -31.18 68.11
C ARG A 754 4.24 -31.47 69.54
N VAL A 755 2.95 -31.37 69.80
CA VAL A 755 2.36 -31.79 71.05
C VAL A 755 2.91 -33.20 71.35
N LYS A 756 3.68 -33.37 72.44
CA LYS A 756 4.14 -34.69 72.87
C LYS A 756 2.89 -35.52 73.19
N TYR A 757 2.68 -36.60 72.44
CA TYR A 757 1.63 -37.51 72.79
C TYR A 757 1.95 -38.19 74.15
N PRO A 758 0.95 -38.31 75.04
CA PRO A 758 1.17 -39.02 76.32
C PRO A 758 1.73 -40.41 76.06
N GLY A 759 2.98 -40.64 76.50
CA GLY A 759 3.67 -41.99 76.39
C GLY A 759 4.89 -41.98 75.45
N GLN A 760 5.30 -40.91 74.75
CA GLN A 760 6.59 -40.80 74.06
C GLN A 760 7.64 -40.19 75.02
N LYS A 761 8.69 -41.07 75.39
CA LYS A 761 9.92 -40.60 76.10
C LYS A 761 10.80 -39.74 75.19
#